data_a408157c4899d5f9dce30380c5112f58
#
_entry.id   a408157c4899d5f9dce30380c5112f58
#
_cell.length_a   1.000
_cell.length_b   1.000
_cell.length_c   1.000
_cell.angle_alpha   90.00
_cell.angle_beta   90.00
_cell.angle_gamma   90.00
#
_symmetry.space_group_name_H-M   'P 1'
#
loop_
_entity.id
_entity.type
_entity.pdbx_description
1 polymer ?
#
loop_
_entity_poly.entity_id
_entity_poly.type
_entity_poly.pdbx_seq_one_letter_code
_entity_poly.pdbx_strand_id
1 'polypeptide(L)'
;MKKFLLTLAAVAISFTAMADEGMWLLPYLQKMNIKDMKAKGLKLSAEDIYSINKSSLKDAIVIFGGGCTGEIVSDKGLIFTNHHCGYGSIQALSSVEHDYLKYGFWASSHGEELPCPGLSVKFVRSIEDVTAKILGNVPSTAGETERQKIIGENTKALVEEMSKDFPKSKQAQVVEFFGGNQYFAFVYEVFNDIRLVGTPPSSIGKFGGDTDNWMWPRHTGDFSIFRVYADKDNKPAAYSKENVPYKAPRHLEISLDGVKEGDFSMIMGFPGSTTRYMTSYEIDQMLEVDNPQRIFIRGERQAILWEAMEASDEIRIKYASKYAGSSNYWKNSIGMSRGIKNLGVKGKKEAEEAAFQKWANENTLPEEGFIDALPNMKSVVAELTPVEGTIQYIQEAFLRGVELITPARARQISAGFYKDYDAQLDRKVAKRMLTIARENMATEALPSFYAEIVDKKFGGNIEKYVDYIYDNSVFTSLKKAQDATDEQKKADPAVELANSVMDSYRAVYPKYVELAPKFNQAHRLYVAGLMKMQPNRAWYSDANFTIRCTYGNVLPYNPADAITYNYFTTLEGVIAKEDTSNPLEFTVEEKLKELYAKKDYGQYAAEDGRLHVGFLCNLDITGGNSGSPVLDANGRLIGLAFDGNWEAMSGDVAFEPELQRCIAVDVRYVLFVVDKFAGCKHIMSELDIVKSKKKR
;
A
#
# COMPACT_ATOMS: atom_id res chain seq x y z
N MET A 1 64.07 -35.34 -9.59
CA MET A 1 62.73 -35.44 -10.16
C MET A 1 61.70 -35.18 -9.05
N LYS A 2 61.29 -33.92 -8.90
CA LYS A 2 60.23 -33.51 -7.92
C LYS A 2 58.99 -33.23 -8.72
N LYS A 3 57.93 -34.01 -8.50
CA LYS A 3 56.60 -33.80 -9.09
C LYS A 3 55.97 -32.65 -8.37
N PHE A 4 55.71 -31.52 -9.08
CA PHE A 4 54.82 -30.46 -8.66
C PHE A 4 53.37 -30.92 -8.87
N LEU A 5 52.64 -31.15 -7.79
CA LEU A 5 51.19 -31.24 -7.82
C LEU A 5 50.61 -29.82 -7.75
N LEU A 6 50.10 -29.37 -8.86
CA LEU A 6 49.20 -28.18 -8.90
C LEU A 6 47.82 -28.62 -8.41
N THR A 7 47.47 -28.26 -7.20
CA THR A 7 46.07 -28.34 -6.70
C THR A 7 45.30 -27.12 -7.23
N LEU A 8 44.52 -27.32 -8.27
CA LEU A 8 43.48 -26.33 -8.67
C LEU A 8 42.41 -26.33 -7.57
N ALA A 9 42.43 -25.34 -6.70
CA ALA A 9 41.30 -25.03 -5.86
C ALA A 9 40.24 -24.38 -6.76
N ALA A 10 39.27 -25.18 -7.21
CA ALA A 10 38.03 -24.66 -7.75
C ALA A 10 37.27 -23.94 -6.61
N VAL A 11 37.36 -22.63 -6.57
CA VAL A 11 36.45 -21.82 -5.76
C VAL A 11 35.10 -22.00 -6.43
N ALA A 12 34.29 -22.92 -5.94
CA ALA A 12 32.87 -22.94 -6.21
C ALA A 12 32.27 -21.67 -5.55
N ILE A 13 32.15 -20.60 -6.33
CA ILE A 13 31.27 -19.51 -5.97
C ILE A 13 29.88 -20.14 -6.01
N SER A 14 29.41 -20.54 -4.85
CA SER A 14 27.99 -20.85 -4.65
C SER A 14 27.26 -19.55 -4.95
N PHE A 15 26.70 -19.44 -6.14
CA PHE A 15 25.60 -18.53 -6.37
C PHE A 15 24.47 -19.04 -5.48
N THR A 16 24.41 -18.56 -4.25
CA THR A 16 23.18 -18.58 -3.50
C THR A 16 22.22 -17.77 -4.34
N ALA A 17 21.30 -18.44 -5.00
CA ALA A 17 20.17 -17.80 -5.62
C ALA A 17 19.52 -16.96 -4.52
N MET A 18 19.60 -15.63 -4.63
CA MET A 18 18.93 -14.71 -3.71
C MET A 18 17.45 -14.74 -4.09
N ALA A 19 16.77 -15.80 -3.65
CA ALA A 19 15.41 -16.12 -4.04
C ALA A 19 14.35 -15.47 -3.14
N ASP A 20 14.78 -14.74 -2.13
CA ASP A 20 13.88 -14.08 -1.18
C ASP A 20 13.52 -12.65 -1.63
N GLU A 21 14.29 -12.10 -2.57
CA GLU A 21 14.03 -10.81 -3.21
C GLU A 21 13.17 -10.98 -4.47
N GLY A 22 12.17 -10.12 -4.65
CA GLY A 22 11.42 -9.99 -5.89
C GLY A 22 9.92 -10.20 -5.74
N MET A 23 9.17 -9.35 -6.44
CA MET A 23 7.72 -9.39 -6.60
C MET A 23 7.39 -9.88 -8.00
N TRP A 24 7.26 -11.20 -8.13
CA TRP A 24 7.28 -11.92 -9.42
C TRP A 24 5.94 -11.89 -10.14
N LEU A 25 5.96 -11.63 -11.44
CA LEU A 25 4.77 -11.66 -12.28
C LEU A 25 4.34 -13.13 -12.53
N LEU A 26 3.07 -13.43 -12.25
CA LEU A 26 2.55 -14.79 -12.22
C LEU A 26 2.79 -15.63 -13.50
N PRO A 27 2.60 -15.10 -14.74
CA PRO A 27 2.84 -15.85 -15.96
C PRO A 27 4.28 -16.36 -16.12
N TYR A 28 5.25 -15.73 -15.45
CA TYR A 28 6.66 -16.09 -15.57
C TYR A 28 7.16 -17.06 -14.48
N LEU A 29 6.36 -17.37 -13.47
CA LEU A 29 6.77 -18.25 -12.36
C LEU A 29 7.31 -19.60 -12.83
N GLN A 30 6.66 -20.24 -13.83
CA GLN A 30 7.11 -21.52 -14.36
C GLN A 30 8.53 -21.45 -14.90
N LYS A 31 8.87 -20.37 -15.58
CA LYS A 31 10.19 -20.20 -16.21
C LYS A 31 11.26 -19.75 -15.22
N MET A 32 10.90 -18.86 -14.30
CA MET A 32 11.87 -18.13 -13.48
C MET A 32 12.03 -18.71 -12.07
N ASN A 33 10.93 -19.11 -11.41
CA ASN A 33 10.94 -19.27 -9.96
C ASN A 33 10.54 -20.67 -9.46
N ILE A 34 9.70 -21.41 -10.19
CA ILE A 34 9.07 -22.63 -9.68
C ILE A 34 10.07 -23.69 -9.19
N LYS A 35 11.27 -23.75 -9.79
CA LYS A 35 12.32 -24.68 -9.36
C LYS A 35 12.85 -24.33 -7.97
N ASP A 36 13.08 -23.06 -7.72
CA ASP A 36 13.55 -22.57 -6.44
C ASP A 36 12.44 -22.64 -5.37
N MET A 37 11.21 -22.23 -5.70
CA MET A 37 10.05 -22.40 -4.83
C MET A 37 9.88 -23.84 -4.35
N LYS A 38 10.06 -24.82 -5.26
CA LYS A 38 10.02 -26.25 -4.90
C LYS A 38 11.18 -26.66 -4.01
N ALA A 39 12.37 -26.14 -4.24
CA ALA A 39 13.52 -26.39 -3.38
C ALA A 39 13.31 -25.88 -1.95
N LYS A 40 12.59 -24.76 -1.81
CA LYS A 40 12.17 -24.17 -0.51
C LYS A 40 10.95 -24.87 0.12
N GLY A 41 10.29 -25.78 -0.58
CA GLY A 41 9.21 -26.61 -0.02
C GLY A 41 7.86 -26.55 -0.71
N LEU A 42 7.66 -25.72 -1.75
CA LEU A 42 6.39 -25.63 -2.48
C LEU A 42 5.98 -26.99 -3.06
N LYS A 43 4.71 -27.35 -2.89
CA LYS A 43 4.12 -28.61 -3.41
C LYS A 43 3.23 -28.41 -4.62
N LEU A 44 2.89 -27.15 -4.94
CA LEU A 44 2.04 -26.79 -6.07
C LEU A 44 2.83 -26.72 -7.40
N SER A 45 2.12 -26.82 -8.51
CA SER A 45 2.63 -26.45 -9.83
C SER A 45 2.42 -24.94 -10.09
N ALA A 46 3.11 -24.40 -11.10
CA ALA A 46 2.86 -23.02 -11.53
C ALA A 46 1.42 -22.82 -12.04
N GLU A 47 0.81 -23.84 -12.65
CA GLU A 47 -0.58 -23.79 -13.09
C GLU A 47 -1.60 -23.78 -11.95
N ASP A 48 -1.26 -24.33 -10.78
CA ASP A 48 -2.12 -24.24 -9.60
C ASP A 48 -2.11 -22.81 -9.02
N ILE A 49 -1.01 -22.08 -9.21
CA ILE A 49 -0.86 -20.69 -8.80
C ILE A 49 -1.53 -19.76 -9.82
N TYR A 50 -1.21 -19.93 -11.10
CA TYR A 50 -1.74 -19.10 -12.19
C TYR A 50 -2.10 -19.95 -13.41
N SER A 51 -3.36 -19.89 -13.82
CA SER A 51 -3.85 -20.45 -15.08
C SER A 51 -4.94 -19.55 -15.67
N ILE A 52 -4.98 -19.46 -17.00
CA ILE A 52 -6.10 -18.86 -17.73
C ILE A 52 -7.11 -19.90 -18.22
N ASN A 53 -6.72 -21.18 -18.20
CA ASN A 53 -7.52 -22.29 -18.75
C ASN A 53 -8.33 -23.03 -17.69
N LYS A 54 -7.91 -22.96 -16.41
CA LYS A 54 -8.59 -23.57 -15.29
C LYS A 54 -8.56 -22.66 -14.08
N SER A 55 -9.41 -22.92 -13.10
CA SER A 55 -9.37 -22.22 -11.82
C SER A 55 -8.02 -22.46 -11.11
N SER A 56 -7.42 -21.41 -10.58
CA SER A 56 -6.13 -21.40 -9.91
C SER A 56 -6.17 -20.49 -8.68
N LEU A 57 -5.10 -20.44 -7.88
CA LEU A 57 -5.06 -19.60 -6.68
C LEU A 57 -5.35 -18.12 -6.97
N LYS A 58 -4.92 -17.60 -8.14
CA LYS A 58 -5.19 -16.21 -8.52
C LYS A 58 -6.69 -15.83 -8.49
N ASP A 59 -7.58 -16.80 -8.71
CA ASP A 59 -9.03 -16.55 -8.75
C ASP A 59 -9.65 -16.33 -7.37
N ALA A 60 -8.90 -16.62 -6.31
CA ALA A 60 -9.27 -16.30 -4.94
C ALA A 60 -8.68 -14.97 -4.46
N ILE A 61 -7.82 -14.30 -5.23
CA ILE A 61 -7.12 -13.08 -4.81
C ILE A 61 -7.73 -11.86 -5.50
N VAL A 62 -8.05 -10.83 -4.72
CA VAL A 62 -8.73 -9.64 -5.23
C VAL A 62 -7.99 -8.36 -4.85
N ILE A 63 -8.09 -7.34 -5.71
CA ILE A 63 -7.87 -5.96 -5.26
C ILE A 63 -9.06 -5.59 -4.38
N PHE A 64 -8.79 -5.20 -3.15
CA PHE A 64 -9.77 -4.72 -2.20
C PHE A 64 -9.75 -3.19 -2.12
N GLY A 65 -10.85 -2.56 -2.51
CA GLY A 65 -10.91 -1.10 -2.59
C GLY A 65 -9.88 -0.52 -3.57
N GLY A 66 -9.23 0.55 -3.16
CA GLY A 66 -8.27 1.29 -4.01
C GLY A 66 -6.80 1.08 -3.65
N GLY A 67 -6.44 0.22 -2.68
CA GLY A 67 -5.06 0.17 -2.20
C GLY A 67 -4.66 -1.05 -1.40
N CYS A 68 -5.51 -2.07 -1.32
CA CYS A 68 -5.26 -3.29 -0.55
C CYS A 68 -5.52 -4.56 -1.37
N THR A 69 -5.17 -5.68 -0.80
CA THR A 69 -5.49 -7.03 -1.26
C THR A 69 -6.51 -7.68 -0.34
N GLY A 70 -7.25 -8.65 -0.83
CA GLY A 70 -8.08 -9.54 -0.06
C GLY A 70 -8.13 -10.92 -0.70
N GLU A 71 -8.61 -11.91 0.04
CA GLU A 71 -8.78 -13.27 -0.46
C GLU A 71 -10.16 -13.83 -0.17
N ILE A 72 -10.66 -14.62 -1.10
CA ILE A 72 -11.90 -15.36 -0.97
C ILE A 72 -11.66 -16.62 -0.14
N VAL A 73 -12.39 -16.76 0.97
CA VAL A 73 -12.23 -17.86 1.94
C VAL A 73 -13.47 -18.76 2.07
N SER A 74 -14.52 -18.51 1.26
CA SER A 74 -15.68 -19.41 1.16
C SER A 74 -16.23 -19.47 -0.25
N ASP A 75 -17.01 -20.51 -0.55
CA ASP A 75 -17.75 -20.64 -1.81
C ASP A 75 -18.87 -19.60 -1.99
N LYS A 76 -19.19 -18.84 -0.93
CA LYS A 76 -20.18 -17.77 -0.89
C LYS A 76 -19.55 -16.36 -0.89
N GLY A 77 -18.36 -16.23 -1.43
CA GLY A 77 -17.73 -14.94 -1.66
C GLY A 77 -17.29 -14.17 -0.41
N LEU A 78 -17.09 -14.87 0.71
CA LEU A 78 -16.54 -14.27 1.93
C LEU A 78 -15.10 -13.87 1.71
N ILE A 79 -14.73 -12.62 2.08
CA ILE A 79 -13.41 -12.05 1.93
C ILE A 79 -12.77 -11.86 3.30
N PHE A 80 -11.52 -12.29 3.45
CA PHE A 80 -10.63 -11.80 4.50
C PHE A 80 -9.73 -10.70 3.94
N THR A 81 -9.50 -9.68 4.74
CA THR A 81 -8.52 -8.60 4.50
C THR A 81 -8.13 -7.99 5.83
N ASN A 82 -7.25 -6.99 5.84
CA ASN A 82 -6.87 -6.33 7.07
C ASN A 82 -7.96 -5.41 7.63
N HIS A 83 -7.91 -5.17 8.94
CA HIS A 83 -8.72 -4.16 9.62
C HIS A 83 -8.45 -2.76 9.06
N HIS A 84 -7.18 -2.41 8.89
CA HIS A 84 -6.81 -1.11 8.34
C HIS A 84 -7.25 -0.94 6.87
N CYS A 85 -7.37 -2.00 6.08
CA CYS A 85 -7.93 -1.97 4.72
C CYS A 85 -9.44 -1.67 4.72
N GLY A 86 -10.17 -2.24 5.68
CA GLY A 86 -11.59 -1.99 5.89
C GLY A 86 -11.90 -0.70 6.64
N TYR A 87 -10.91 -0.06 7.23
CA TYR A 87 -11.06 1.00 8.24
C TYR A 87 -11.95 2.15 7.77
N GLY A 88 -11.75 2.65 6.56
CA GLY A 88 -12.57 3.72 5.99
C GLY A 88 -14.03 3.32 5.78
N SER A 89 -14.30 2.08 5.36
CA SER A 89 -15.67 1.56 5.21
C SER A 89 -16.35 1.35 6.57
N ILE A 90 -15.62 0.82 7.55
CA ILE A 90 -16.10 0.64 8.93
C ILE A 90 -16.42 2.00 9.55
N GLN A 91 -15.52 3.00 9.39
CA GLN A 91 -15.76 4.37 9.84
C GLN A 91 -17.00 4.97 9.18
N ALA A 92 -17.18 4.81 7.87
CA ALA A 92 -18.32 5.34 7.14
C ALA A 92 -19.67 4.76 7.62
N LEU A 93 -19.66 3.54 8.17
CA LEU A 93 -20.81 2.89 8.77
C LEU A 93 -21.00 3.25 10.25
N SER A 94 -19.98 3.81 10.91
CA SER A 94 -20.01 4.14 12.34
C SER A 94 -20.72 5.46 12.63
N SER A 95 -21.32 5.56 13.81
CA SER A 95 -21.82 6.77 14.45
C SER A 95 -21.48 6.74 15.93
N VAL A 96 -21.81 7.79 16.68
CA VAL A 96 -21.61 7.81 18.14
C VAL A 96 -22.45 6.72 18.83
N GLU A 97 -23.66 6.43 18.31
CA GLU A 97 -24.55 5.38 18.83
C GLU A 97 -24.13 3.98 18.41
N HIS A 98 -23.48 3.87 17.26
CA HIS A 98 -23.03 2.61 16.65
C HIS A 98 -21.56 2.70 16.21
N ASP A 99 -20.66 2.79 17.17
CA ASP A 99 -19.22 2.89 16.90
C ASP A 99 -18.61 1.51 16.60
N TYR A 100 -18.71 1.09 15.34
CA TYR A 100 -18.17 -0.19 14.87
C TYR A 100 -16.63 -0.24 14.88
N LEU A 101 -15.96 0.92 14.86
CA LEU A 101 -14.50 0.96 15.07
C LEU A 101 -14.14 0.60 16.51
N LYS A 102 -14.89 1.14 17.48
CA LYS A 102 -14.60 0.96 18.91
C LYS A 102 -15.05 -0.40 19.43
N TYR A 103 -16.24 -0.87 19.03
CA TYR A 103 -16.87 -2.06 19.61
C TYR A 103 -16.87 -3.27 18.69
N GLY A 104 -16.44 -3.13 17.43
CA GLY A 104 -16.54 -4.16 16.40
C GLY A 104 -17.95 -4.31 15.86
N PHE A 105 -18.08 -5.23 14.89
CA PHE A 105 -19.37 -5.60 14.28
C PHE A 105 -19.31 -7.07 13.83
N TRP A 106 -20.38 -7.81 14.04
CA TRP A 106 -20.48 -9.22 13.65
C TRP A 106 -21.91 -9.53 13.21
N ALA A 107 -22.12 -9.77 11.92
CA ALA A 107 -23.40 -10.18 11.37
C ALA A 107 -23.71 -11.62 11.77
N SER A 108 -24.94 -11.89 12.21
CA SER A 108 -25.45 -13.23 12.54
C SER A 108 -26.14 -13.92 11.36
N SER A 109 -26.40 -13.18 10.29
CA SER A 109 -27.03 -13.64 9.05
C SER A 109 -26.69 -12.73 7.87
N HIS A 110 -26.92 -13.20 6.64
CA HIS A 110 -26.75 -12.37 5.43
C HIS A 110 -27.61 -11.09 5.45
N GLY A 111 -28.77 -11.11 6.14
CA GLY A 111 -29.64 -9.94 6.24
C GLY A 111 -29.11 -8.83 7.12
N GLU A 112 -28.14 -9.11 7.99
CA GLU A 112 -27.49 -8.14 8.87
C GLU A 112 -26.17 -7.59 8.29
N GLU A 113 -25.65 -8.16 7.19
CA GLU A 113 -24.44 -7.69 6.54
C GLU A 113 -24.63 -6.27 5.99
N LEU A 114 -23.72 -5.36 6.33
CA LEU A 114 -23.87 -3.93 6.06
C LEU A 114 -23.30 -3.54 4.70
N PRO A 115 -24.09 -2.96 3.78
CA PRO A 115 -23.59 -2.48 2.51
C PRO A 115 -22.51 -1.40 2.69
N CYS A 116 -21.45 -1.46 1.89
CA CYS A 116 -20.36 -0.51 1.89
C CYS A 116 -20.38 0.32 0.58
N PRO A 117 -21.11 1.45 0.53
CA PRO A 117 -21.22 2.26 -0.69
C PRO A 117 -19.85 2.76 -1.15
N GLY A 118 -19.55 2.60 -2.44
CA GLY A 118 -18.28 3.04 -3.03
C GLY A 118 -17.13 2.05 -2.90
N LEU A 119 -17.27 0.99 -2.08
CA LEU A 119 -16.30 -0.09 -2.02
C LEU A 119 -16.50 -1.04 -3.21
N SER A 120 -15.41 -1.44 -3.83
CA SER A 120 -15.40 -2.44 -4.91
C SER A 120 -14.27 -3.44 -4.73
N VAL A 121 -14.41 -4.61 -5.31
CA VAL A 121 -13.32 -5.58 -5.46
C VAL A 121 -13.12 -5.92 -6.93
N LYS A 122 -11.86 -6.24 -7.30
CA LYS A 122 -11.51 -6.59 -8.68
C LYS A 122 -10.79 -7.93 -8.71
N PHE A 123 -11.26 -8.82 -9.56
CA PHE A 123 -10.63 -10.11 -9.86
C PHE A 123 -9.80 -9.99 -11.14
N VAL A 124 -8.56 -10.47 -11.14
CA VAL A 124 -7.75 -10.60 -12.35
C VAL A 124 -8.25 -11.81 -13.15
N ARG A 125 -8.68 -11.58 -14.38
CA ARG A 125 -9.14 -12.66 -15.29
C ARG A 125 -8.03 -13.15 -16.21
N SER A 126 -7.23 -12.23 -16.78
CA SER A 126 -6.08 -12.61 -17.62
C SER A 126 -4.95 -11.58 -17.54
N ILE A 127 -3.74 -12.04 -17.84
CA ILE A 127 -2.52 -11.24 -18.00
C ILE A 127 -1.88 -11.66 -19.31
N GLU A 128 -1.58 -10.70 -20.20
CA GLU A 128 -0.96 -10.92 -21.50
C GLU A 128 0.24 -9.98 -21.70
N ASP A 129 1.36 -10.50 -22.18
CA ASP A 129 2.48 -9.66 -22.65
C ASP A 129 2.08 -9.03 -23.98
N VAL A 130 1.95 -7.71 -23.98
CA VAL A 130 1.55 -6.92 -25.15
C VAL A 130 2.67 -5.99 -25.63
N THR A 131 3.89 -6.21 -25.18
CA THR A 131 5.06 -5.37 -25.46
C THR A 131 5.21 -5.13 -26.97
N ALA A 132 5.14 -6.18 -27.79
CA ALA A 132 5.27 -6.07 -29.22
C ALA A 132 4.12 -5.26 -29.86
N LYS A 133 2.89 -5.35 -29.33
CA LYS A 133 1.74 -4.56 -29.80
C LYS A 133 1.89 -3.08 -29.47
N ILE A 134 2.45 -2.78 -28.28
CA ILE A 134 2.63 -1.40 -27.83
C ILE A 134 3.85 -0.72 -28.43
N LEU A 135 4.98 -1.45 -28.59
CA LEU A 135 6.25 -0.87 -29.03
C LEU A 135 6.59 -1.10 -30.50
N GLY A 136 5.90 -2.01 -31.19
CA GLY A 136 6.32 -2.52 -32.50
C GLY A 136 6.41 -1.47 -33.62
N ASN A 137 5.65 -0.38 -33.52
CA ASN A 137 5.67 0.73 -34.49
C ASN A 137 6.32 2.01 -33.95
N VAL A 138 6.95 1.96 -32.78
CA VAL A 138 7.67 3.10 -32.20
C VAL A 138 9.04 3.20 -32.88
N PRO A 139 9.34 4.30 -33.60
CA PRO A 139 10.64 4.45 -34.25
C PRO A 139 11.77 4.48 -33.22
N SER A 140 12.88 3.81 -33.50
CA SER A 140 14.05 3.82 -32.61
C SER A 140 14.67 5.22 -32.45
N THR A 141 14.41 6.13 -33.39
CA THR A 141 14.88 7.52 -33.41
C THR A 141 13.89 8.49 -32.77
N ALA A 142 12.71 8.04 -32.33
CA ALA A 142 11.70 8.91 -31.71
C ALA A 142 12.23 9.48 -30.40
N GLY A 143 12.07 10.78 -30.22
CA GLY A 143 12.27 11.42 -28.92
C GLY A 143 11.22 10.94 -27.92
N GLU A 144 11.50 11.06 -26.60
CA GLU A 144 10.63 10.45 -25.57
C GLU A 144 9.19 10.98 -25.62
N THR A 145 8.98 12.25 -25.88
CA THR A 145 7.62 12.83 -26.01
C THR A 145 6.83 12.19 -27.16
N GLU A 146 7.47 11.99 -28.31
CA GLU A 146 6.85 11.33 -29.46
C GLU A 146 6.61 9.85 -29.18
N ARG A 147 7.60 9.17 -28.55
CA ARG A 147 7.49 7.79 -28.08
C ARG A 147 6.27 7.61 -27.17
N GLN A 148 6.13 8.42 -26.15
CA GLN A 148 5.01 8.34 -25.20
C GLN A 148 3.66 8.62 -25.88
N LYS A 149 3.62 9.53 -26.86
CA LYS A 149 2.41 9.76 -27.65
C LYS A 149 1.99 8.51 -28.42
N ILE A 150 2.91 7.87 -29.15
CA ILE A 150 2.64 6.64 -29.94
C ILE A 150 2.20 5.50 -28.98
N ILE A 151 2.89 5.33 -27.86
CA ILE A 151 2.53 4.34 -26.84
C ILE A 151 1.11 4.60 -26.31
N GLY A 152 0.76 5.85 -26.03
CA GLY A 152 -0.59 6.22 -25.58
C GLY A 152 -1.67 5.89 -26.62
N GLU A 153 -1.41 6.18 -27.89
CA GLU A 153 -2.30 5.83 -29.01
C GLU A 153 -2.47 4.31 -29.16
N ASN A 154 -1.37 3.55 -29.15
CA ASN A 154 -1.37 2.09 -29.21
C ASN A 154 -2.10 1.46 -28.02
N THR A 155 -1.83 1.97 -26.81
CA THR A 155 -2.50 1.54 -25.57
C THR A 155 -4.01 1.74 -25.66
N LYS A 156 -4.44 2.94 -26.07
CA LYS A 156 -5.86 3.24 -26.25
C LYS A 156 -6.52 2.32 -27.26
N ALA A 157 -5.92 2.15 -28.43
CA ALA A 157 -6.44 1.27 -29.48
C ALA A 157 -6.55 -0.19 -29.01
N LEU A 158 -5.53 -0.70 -28.32
CA LEU A 158 -5.54 -2.06 -27.78
C LEU A 158 -6.61 -2.25 -26.71
N VAL A 159 -6.75 -1.29 -25.78
CA VAL A 159 -7.79 -1.35 -24.74
C VAL A 159 -9.19 -1.29 -25.34
N GLU A 160 -9.41 -0.46 -26.35
CA GLU A 160 -10.69 -0.41 -27.09
C GLU A 160 -10.99 -1.74 -27.81
N GLU A 161 -9.99 -2.32 -28.49
CA GLU A 161 -10.11 -3.64 -29.14
C GLU A 161 -10.48 -4.74 -28.13
N MET A 162 -9.73 -4.85 -27.03
CA MET A 162 -9.96 -5.86 -25.99
C MET A 162 -11.31 -5.68 -25.29
N SER A 163 -11.77 -4.45 -25.15
CA SER A 163 -13.00 -4.12 -24.40
C SER A 163 -14.26 -4.14 -25.25
N LYS A 164 -14.16 -4.36 -26.56
CA LYS A 164 -15.29 -4.24 -27.51
C LYS A 164 -16.53 -5.03 -27.12
N ASP A 165 -16.32 -6.26 -26.60
CA ASP A 165 -17.40 -7.16 -26.23
C ASP A 165 -17.51 -7.35 -24.70
N PHE A 166 -16.84 -6.49 -23.90
CA PHE A 166 -16.87 -6.59 -22.45
C PHE A 166 -18.19 -6.06 -21.87
N PRO A 167 -18.79 -6.77 -20.92
CA PRO A 167 -19.83 -6.17 -20.08
C PRO A 167 -19.22 -5.02 -19.27
N LYS A 168 -20.07 -4.09 -18.78
CA LYS A 168 -19.62 -2.92 -17.99
C LYS A 168 -18.79 -3.27 -16.75
N SER A 169 -18.91 -4.49 -16.27
CA SER A 169 -18.15 -5.01 -15.13
C SER A 169 -16.74 -5.47 -15.47
N LYS A 170 -16.37 -5.57 -16.75
CA LYS A 170 -15.02 -5.93 -17.17
C LYS A 170 -14.26 -4.73 -17.68
N GLN A 171 -12.97 -4.69 -17.36
CA GLN A 171 -12.05 -3.61 -17.72
C GLN A 171 -10.73 -4.20 -18.20
N ALA A 172 -10.20 -3.69 -19.31
CA ALA A 172 -8.82 -3.93 -19.73
C ALA A 172 -7.95 -2.74 -19.32
N GLN A 173 -6.74 -3.02 -18.90
CA GLN A 173 -5.72 -2.02 -18.57
C GLN A 173 -4.37 -2.50 -19.12
N VAL A 174 -3.64 -1.62 -19.80
CA VAL A 174 -2.24 -1.85 -20.15
C VAL A 174 -1.37 -1.14 -19.15
N VAL A 175 -0.39 -1.86 -18.60
CA VAL A 175 0.50 -1.37 -17.56
C VAL A 175 1.94 -1.54 -18.02
N GLU A 176 2.76 -0.52 -17.78
CA GLU A 176 4.20 -0.57 -18.06
C GLU A 176 4.98 -1.31 -16.97
N PHE A 177 6.08 -1.93 -17.40
CA PHE A 177 7.03 -2.67 -16.60
C PHE A 177 8.45 -2.26 -16.98
N PHE A 178 9.37 -2.39 -16.02
CA PHE A 178 10.80 -2.10 -16.23
C PHE A 178 11.03 -0.69 -16.80
N GLY A 179 10.33 0.32 -16.25
CA GLY A 179 10.47 1.72 -16.70
C GLY A 179 10.05 1.95 -18.15
N GLY A 180 9.02 1.24 -18.66
CA GLY A 180 8.53 1.39 -20.03
C GLY A 180 9.27 0.54 -21.08
N ASN A 181 10.04 -0.47 -20.64
CA ASN A 181 10.69 -1.43 -21.53
C ASN A 181 9.80 -2.63 -21.88
N GLN A 182 8.77 -2.92 -21.06
CA GLN A 182 7.78 -3.97 -21.30
C GLN A 182 6.38 -3.49 -20.95
N TYR A 183 5.36 -4.10 -21.55
CA TYR A 183 3.94 -3.77 -21.35
C TYR A 183 3.10 -5.02 -21.21
N PHE A 184 2.21 -5.04 -20.22
CA PHE A 184 1.27 -6.14 -20.00
C PHE A 184 -0.17 -5.63 -19.98
N ALA A 185 -1.07 -6.37 -20.60
CA ALA A 185 -2.50 -6.14 -20.51
C ALA A 185 -3.10 -7.01 -19.40
N PHE A 186 -3.87 -6.39 -18.53
CA PHE A 186 -4.63 -7.02 -17.47
C PHE A 186 -6.11 -6.87 -17.76
N VAL A 187 -6.88 -7.95 -17.60
CA VAL A 187 -8.33 -7.91 -17.63
C VAL A 187 -8.85 -8.13 -16.22
N TYR A 188 -9.65 -7.19 -15.76
CA TYR A 188 -10.29 -7.22 -14.44
C TYR A 188 -11.80 -7.40 -14.57
N GLU A 189 -12.40 -8.09 -13.61
CA GLU A 189 -13.84 -8.10 -13.38
C GLU A 189 -14.15 -7.46 -12.04
N VAL A 190 -15.06 -6.47 -12.03
CA VAL A 190 -15.30 -5.55 -10.92
C VAL A 190 -16.66 -5.83 -10.31
N PHE A 191 -16.69 -6.04 -8.98
CA PHE A 191 -17.91 -6.16 -8.18
C PHE A 191 -18.06 -4.94 -7.29
N ASN A 192 -19.27 -4.39 -7.22
CA ASN A 192 -19.59 -3.14 -6.51
C ASN A 192 -20.57 -3.32 -5.35
N ASP A 193 -21.21 -4.48 -5.17
CA ASP A 193 -21.99 -4.78 -3.97
C ASP A 193 -21.10 -5.57 -3.00
N ILE A 194 -20.41 -4.83 -2.14
CA ILE A 194 -19.56 -5.37 -1.09
C ILE A 194 -20.16 -5.01 0.25
N ARG A 195 -20.23 -5.98 1.16
CA ARG A 195 -20.84 -5.77 2.48
C ARG A 195 -19.89 -6.17 3.60
N LEU A 196 -19.92 -5.40 4.69
CA LEU A 196 -19.20 -5.72 5.92
C LEU A 196 -19.94 -6.87 6.63
N VAL A 197 -19.21 -7.94 6.93
CA VAL A 197 -19.70 -9.13 7.62
C VAL A 197 -19.21 -9.20 9.05
N GLY A 198 -17.94 -8.80 9.28
CA GLY A 198 -17.39 -8.79 10.61
C GLY A 198 -16.11 -7.97 10.70
N THR A 199 -15.91 -7.34 11.85
CA THR A 199 -14.68 -6.65 12.21
C THR A 199 -14.50 -6.69 13.72
N PRO A 200 -13.30 -6.99 14.22
CA PRO A 200 -13.01 -6.84 15.64
C PRO A 200 -13.04 -5.36 16.04
N PRO A 201 -13.17 -5.05 17.35
CA PRO A 201 -12.94 -3.71 17.87
C PRO A 201 -11.49 -3.27 17.58
N SER A 202 -11.24 -1.95 17.48
CA SER A 202 -9.89 -1.40 17.22
C SER A 202 -8.89 -1.82 18.31
N SER A 203 -9.33 -2.09 19.53
CA SER A 203 -8.52 -2.69 20.61
C SER A 203 -7.96 -4.09 20.29
N ILE A 204 -8.46 -4.74 19.22
CA ILE A 204 -7.88 -5.97 18.65
C ILE A 204 -7.32 -5.66 17.26
N GLY A 205 -8.16 -5.07 16.36
CA GLY A 205 -7.84 -4.85 14.96
C GLY A 205 -6.74 -3.80 14.70
N LYS A 206 -6.53 -2.89 15.67
CA LYS A 206 -5.50 -1.85 15.64
C LYS A 206 -4.72 -1.79 16.97
N PHE A 207 -4.62 -2.90 17.70
CA PHE A 207 -3.85 -2.97 18.96
C PHE A 207 -2.39 -2.56 18.74
N GLY A 208 -1.88 -1.65 19.58
CA GLY A 208 -0.57 -1.05 19.44
C GLY A 208 -0.56 0.25 18.60
N GLY A 209 -1.67 0.56 17.95
CA GLY A 209 -1.90 1.83 17.23
C GLY A 209 -0.76 2.24 16.31
N ASP A 210 -0.40 3.54 16.36
CA ASP A 210 0.73 4.07 15.60
C ASP A 210 2.08 3.80 16.30
N THR A 211 2.08 3.53 17.61
CA THR A 211 3.30 3.16 18.35
C THR A 211 3.91 1.88 17.80
N ASP A 212 3.10 0.83 17.60
CA ASP A 212 3.57 -0.45 17.07
C ASP A 212 3.58 -0.52 15.53
N ASN A 213 3.10 0.47 14.80
CA ASN A 213 3.09 0.47 13.34
C ASN A 213 4.51 0.36 12.79
N TRP A 214 4.75 -0.56 11.84
CA TRP A 214 6.07 -0.93 11.31
C TRP A 214 7.04 -1.52 12.36
N MET A 215 6.53 -2.01 13.49
CA MET A 215 7.37 -2.51 14.56
C MET A 215 7.17 -4.01 14.80
N TRP A 216 8.23 -4.67 15.24
CA TRP A 216 8.19 -6.01 15.80
C TRP A 216 8.90 -6.02 17.16
N PRO A 217 8.39 -6.72 18.19
CA PRO A 217 7.27 -7.69 18.22
C PRO A 217 5.88 -7.03 18.10
N ARG A 218 5.02 -7.56 17.23
CA ARG A 218 3.70 -7.06 16.90
C ARG A 218 2.58 -7.97 17.47
N HIS A 219 1.51 -7.37 18.01
CA HIS A 219 0.43 -8.10 18.69
C HIS A 219 -0.96 -7.72 18.16
N THR A 220 -1.02 -7.17 16.97
CA THR A 220 -2.25 -6.66 16.35
C THR A 220 -3.01 -7.79 15.66
N GLY A 221 -4.31 -7.89 15.91
CA GLY A 221 -5.22 -8.75 15.16
C GLY A 221 -5.79 -8.02 13.94
N ASP A 222 -4.93 -7.65 13.00
CA ASP A 222 -5.29 -6.78 11.87
C ASP A 222 -6.06 -7.54 10.80
N PHE A 223 -7.36 -7.74 11.01
CA PHE A 223 -8.25 -8.36 10.04
C PHE A 223 -9.65 -7.73 10.03
N SER A 224 -10.33 -7.83 8.91
CA SER A 224 -11.76 -7.54 8.73
C SER A 224 -12.35 -8.45 7.67
N ILE A 225 -13.65 -8.64 7.71
CA ILE A 225 -14.37 -9.65 6.92
C ILE A 225 -15.47 -8.97 6.14
N PHE A 226 -15.45 -9.16 4.83
CA PHE A 226 -16.46 -8.65 3.90
C PHE A 226 -17.02 -9.77 3.05
N ARG A 227 -18.03 -9.46 2.24
CA ARG A 227 -18.60 -10.40 1.27
C ARG A 227 -18.89 -9.71 -0.04
N VAL A 228 -18.59 -10.42 -1.13
CA VAL A 228 -19.02 -10.07 -2.47
C VAL A 228 -20.45 -10.54 -2.69
N TYR A 229 -21.30 -9.66 -3.20
CA TYR A 229 -22.63 -9.97 -3.67
C TYR A 229 -22.73 -9.85 -5.18
N ALA A 230 -23.56 -10.67 -5.78
CA ALA A 230 -23.82 -10.74 -7.21
C ALA A 230 -25.32 -10.78 -7.47
N ASP A 231 -25.74 -10.60 -8.73
CA ASP A 231 -27.12 -10.87 -9.12
C ASP A 231 -27.43 -12.38 -9.05
N LYS A 232 -28.70 -12.74 -9.30
CA LYS A 232 -29.16 -14.13 -9.29
C LYS A 232 -28.47 -15.05 -10.31
N ASP A 233 -27.87 -14.46 -11.35
CA ASP A 233 -27.12 -15.17 -12.38
C ASP A 233 -25.60 -15.19 -12.07
N ASN A 234 -25.22 -14.84 -10.85
CA ASN A 234 -23.84 -14.78 -10.34
C ASN A 234 -22.95 -13.76 -11.08
N LYS A 235 -23.54 -12.66 -11.59
CA LYS A 235 -22.82 -11.60 -12.31
C LYS A 235 -22.68 -10.35 -11.44
N PRO A 236 -21.60 -9.56 -11.67
CA PRO A 236 -21.45 -8.28 -10.99
C PRO A 236 -22.66 -7.36 -11.20
N ALA A 237 -23.15 -6.80 -10.11
CA ALA A 237 -24.28 -5.88 -10.09
C ALA A 237 -24.05 -4.70 -9.16
N ALA A 238 -24.80 -3.61 -9.34
CA ALA A 238 -24.92 -2.57 -8.33
C ALA A 238 -25.64 -3.12 -7.09
N TYR A 239 -25.47 -2.44 -5.95
CA TYR A 239 -26.15 -2.82 -4.72
C TYR A 239 -27.67 -3.01 -4.94
N SER A 240 -28.20 -4.14 -4.50
CA SER A 240 -29.62 -4.44 -4.41
C SER A 240 -29.87 -5.40 -3.23
N LYS A 241 -31.04 -5.25 -2.60
CA LYS A 241 -31.48 -6.19 -1.58
C LYS A 241 -31.73 -7.61 -2.14
N GLU A 242 -31.95 -7.71 -3.45
CA GLU A 242 -32.19 -8.97 -4.17
C GLU A 242 -30.89 -9.69 -4.55
N ASN A 243 -29.74 -9.03 -4.41
CA ASN A 243 -28.45 -9.67 -4.69
C ASN A 243 -28.17 -10.77 -3.68
N VAL A 244 -27.47 -11.80 -4.14
CA VAL A 244 -27.11 -12.98 -3.37
C VAL A 244 -25.59 -13.07 -3.20
N PRO A 245 -25.08 -13.81 -2.20
CA PRO A 245 -23.65 -14.07 -2.07
C PRO A 245 -23.04 -14.61 -3.37
N TYR A 246 -21.94 -14.04 -3.78
CA TYR A 246 -21.21 -14.45 -4.99
C TYR A 246 -20.70 -15.88 -4.86
N LYS A 247 -21.02 -16.73 -5.82
CA LYS A 247 -20.49 -18.10 -5.91
C LYS A 247 -19.09 -18.05 -6.51
N ALA A 248 -18.09 -18.06 -5.67
CA ALA A 248 -16.70 -17.97 -6.08
C ALA A 248 -16.23 -19.28 -6.74
N PRO A 249 -15.52 -19.20 -7.89
CA PRO A 249 -14.99 -20.41 -8.57
C PRO A 249 -13.80 -21.01 -7.81
N ARG A 250 -13.18 -20.24 -6.92
CA ARG A 250 -12.08 -20.65 -6.05
C ARG A 250 -12.17 -19.90 -4.74
N HIS A 251 -11.89 -20.58 -3.64
CA HIS A 251 -11.63 -20.03 -2.31
C HIS A 251 -10.42 -20.74 -1.70
N LEU A 252 -9.87 -20.18 -0.64
CA LEU A 252 -8.73 -20.73 0.07
C LEU A 252 -9.19 -21.61 1.23
N GLU A 253 -8.63 -22.81 1.33
CA GLU A 253 -8.69 -23.61 2.55
C GLU A 253 -7.88 -22.92 3.65
N ILE A 254 -8.34 -22.98 4.90
CA ILE A 254 -7.68 -22.36 6.06
C ILE A 254 -7.00 -23.44 6.89
N SER A 255 -5.69 -23.33 7.09
CA SER A 255 -4.90 -24.32 7.83
C SER A 255 -4.82 -23.97 9.32
N LEU A 256 -5.16 -24.93 10.18
CA LEU A 256 -4.91 -24.88 11.62
C LEU A 256 -3.56 -25.51 12.05
N ASP A 257 -2.73 -25.90 11.11
CA ASP A 257 -1.43 -26.56 11.45
C ASP A 257 -0.46 -25.58 12.13
N GLY A 258 -0.66 -24.27 11.90
CA GLY A 258 0.25 -23.22 12.34
C GLY A 258 1.52 -23.18 11.51
N VAL A 259 2.50 -22.42 11.97
CA VAL A 259 3.79 -22.22 11.29
C VAL A 259 4.96 -22.57 12.21
N LYS A 260 6.06 -23.02 11.60
CA LYS A 260 7.35 -23.30 12.25
C LYS A 260 8.46 -22.57 11.50
N GLU A 261 9.55 -22.32 12.18
CA GLU A 261 10.75 -21.78 11.55
C GLU A 261 11.21 -22.68 10.40
N GLY A 262 11.49 -22.06 9.26
CA GLY A 262 11.89 -22.74 8.04
C GLY A 262 10.73 -23.21 7.15
N ASP A 263 9.47 -23.14 7.60
CA ASP A 263 8.33 -23.51 6.75
C ASP A 263 8.25 -22.59 5.53
N PHE A 264 7.94 -23.19 4.38
CA PHE A 264 7.69 -22.44 3.15
C PHE A 264 6.48 -21.53 3.31
N SER A 265 6.62 -20.30 2.84
CA SER A 265 5.54 -19.33 2.76
C SER A 265 5.57 -18.58 1.43
N MET A 266 4.40 -18.18 0.94
CA MET A 266 4.28 -17.27 -0.20
C MET A 266 3.10 -16.33 -0.02
N ILE A 267 3.19 -15.16 -0.67
CA ILE A 267 2.11 -14.18 -0.76
C ILE A 267 1.73 -14.00 -2.22
N MET A 268 0.44 -13.92 -2.48
CA MET A 268 -0.10 -13.42 -3.74
C MET A 268 -0.91 -12.18 -3.44
N GLY A 269 -0.55 -11.05 -4.06
CA GLY A 269 -1.19 -9.78 -3.77
C GLY A 269 -0.87 -8.70 -4.78
N PHE A 270 -1.27 -7.47 -4.46
CA PHE A 270 -1.15 -6.32 -5.33
C PHE A 270 -0.23 -5.27 -4.72
N PRO A 271 1.10 -5.48 -4.71
CA PRO A 271 2.06 -4.50 -4.21
C PRO A 271 1.93 -3.19 -4.99
N GLY A 272 1.88 -2.07 -4.27
CA GLY A 272 1.54 -0.76 -4.83
C GLY A 272 2.65 -0.17 -5.68
N SER A 273 3.78 0.17 -5.07
CA SER A 273 4.93 0.72 -5.78
C SER A 273 6.23 0.47 -5.04
N THR A 274 7.29 0.19 -5.79
CA THR A 274 8.68 0.19 -5.35
C THR A 274 9.52 1.02 -6.31
N THR A 275 10.74 1.34 -5.93
CA THR A 275 11.71 2.10 -6.72
C THR A 275 13.08 1.42 -6.67
N ARG A 276 13.10 0.10 -6.98
CA ARG A 276 14.32 -0.73 -6.91
C ARG A 276 15.41 -0.28 -7.88
N TYR A 277 15.02 0.39 -8.95
CA TYR A 277 15.91 0.93 -9.97
C TYR A 277 16.20 2.44 -9.79
N MET A 278 15.86 3.00 -8.62
CA MET A 278 16.20 4.36 -8.22
C MET A 278 17.74 4.56 -8.20
N THR A 279 18.18 5.70 -8.67
CA THR A 279 19.59 6.09 -8.68
C THR A 279 20.01 6.77 -7.37
N SER A 280 21.32 6.89 -7.13
CA SER A 280 21.88 7.61 -5.99
C SER A 280 21.45 9.08 -5.96
N TYR A 281 21.23 9.70 -7.12
CA TYR A 281 20.75 11.08 -7.24
C TYR A 281 19.34 11.28 -6.72
N GLU A 282 18.44 10.34 -7.03
CA GLU A 282 17.07 10.32 -6.52
C GLU A 282 17.02 10.02 -5.02
N ILE A 283 17.96 9.19 -4.52
CA ILE A 283 18.11 8.94 -3.07
C ILE A 283 18.50 10.24 -2.35
N ASP A 284 19.37 11.07 -2.91
CA ASP A 284 19.70 12.37 -2.33
C ASP A 284 18.47 13.28 -2.26
N GLN A 285 17.69 13.39 -3.35
CA GLN A 285 16.43 14.14 -3.34
C GLN A 285 15.49 13.64 -2.25
N MET A 286 15.29 12.31 -2.17
CA MET A 286 14.42 11.70 -1.16
C MET A 286 14.87 12.02 0.28
N LEU A 287 16.18 11.96 0.56
CA LEU A 287 16.72 12.15 1.91
C LEU A 287 16.84 13.62 2.31
N GLU A 288 17.01 14.52 1.36
CA GLU A 288 17.27 15.95 1.63
C GLU A 288 16.02 16.81 1.45
N VAL A 289 15.06 16.39 0.61
CA VAL A 289 13.88 17.18 0.26
C VAL A 289 12.58 16.45 0.62
N ASP A 290 12.31 15.30 -0.02
CA ASP A 290 10.96 14.71 0.00
C ASP A 290 10.55 14.22 1.39
N ASN A 291 11.39 13.40 2.02
CA ASN A 291 11.10 12.86 3.34
C ASN A 291 11.14 13.93 4.45
N PRO A 292 12.13 14.83 4.52
CA PRO A 292 12.14 15.89 5.52
C PRO A 292 10.91 16.80 5.46
N GLN A 293 10.49 17.22 4.28
CA GLN A 293 9.28 18.05 4.13
C GLN A 293 8.03 17.29 4.59
N ARG A 294 7.87 16.04 4.15
CA ARG A 294 6.72 15.21 4.53
C ARG A 294 6.67 14.95 6.03
N ILE A 295 7.81 14.62 6.64
CA ILE A 295 7.92 14.38 8.08
C ILE A 295 7.51 15.64 8.84
N PHE A 296 8.04 16.79 8.46
CA PHE A 296 7.76 18.06 9.15
C PHE A 296 6.29 18.46 9.02
N ILE A 297 5.78 18.60 7.79
CA ILE A 297 4.40 19.09 7.54
C ILE A 297 3.35 18.18 8.17
N ARG A 298 3.49 16.86 7.98
CA ARG A 298 2.53 15.90 8.54
C ARG A 298 2.62 15.80 10.04
N GLY A 299 3.84 15.87 10.63
CA GLY A 299 4.03 15.84 12.07
C GLY A 299 3.29 16.99 12.77
N GLU A 300 3.43 18.21 12.26
CA GLU A 300 2.75 19.40 12.78
C GLU A 300 1.22 19.28 12.68
N ARG A 301 0.73 18.79 11.54
CA ARG A 301 -0.71 18.56 11.35
C ARG A 301 -1.26 17.51 12.31
N GLN A 302 -0.55 16.39 12.43
CA GLN A 302 -1.00 15.24 13.22
C GLN A 302 -1.08 15.55 14.71
N ALA A 303 -0.17 16.37 15.25
CA ALA A 303 -0.23 16.78 16.64
C ALA A 303 -1.56 17.50 16.98
N ILE A 304 -2.03 18.38 16.08
CA ILE A 304 -3.30 19.10 16.22
C ILE A 304 -4.50 18.14 16.12
N LEU A 305 -4.44 17.19 15.17
CA LEU A 305 -5.51 16.21 14.98
C LEU A 305 -5.61 15.26 16.18
N TRP A 306 -4.48 14.79 16.68
CA TRP A 306 -4.43 13.85 17.83
C TRP A 306 -5.05 14.45 19.07
N GLU A 307 -4.61 15.66 19.46
CA GLU A 307 -5.18 16.39 20.60
C GLU A 307 -6.72 16.50 20.53
N ALA A 308 -7.24 16.81 19.34
CA ALA A 308 -8.68 16.95 19.13
C ALA A 308 -9.41 15.59 19.17
N MET A 309 -8.79 14.53 18.67
CA MET A 309 -9.35 13.18 18.68
C MET A 309 -9.38 12.57 20.09
N GLU A 310 -8.38 12.85 20.93
CA GLU A 310 -8.39 12.46 22.35
C GLU A 310 -9.50 13.15 23.14
N ALA A 311 -9.78 14.40 22.80
CA ALA A 311 -10.76 15.22 23.51
C ALA A 311 -12.22 14.92 23.14
N SER A 312 -12.49 14.24 22.01
CA SER A 312 -13.86 14.07 21.48
C SER A 312 -14.02 12.79 20.64
N ASP A 313 -14.90 11.89 21.08
CA ASP A 313 -15.30 10.71 20.29
C ASP A 313 -15.89 11.08 18.92
N GLU A 314 -16.65 12.18 18.83
CA GLU A 314 -17.18 12.66 17.55
C GLU A 314 -16.06 13.04 16.57
N ILE A 315 -15.06 13.81 17.03
CA ILE A 315 -13.89 14.17 16.22
C ILE A 315 -13.07 12.93 15.87
N ARG A 316 -12.88 12.02 16.84
CA ARG A 316 -12.16 10.76 16.60
C ARG A 316 -12.79 9.96 15.47
N ILE A 317 -14.10 9.77 15.45
CA ILE A 317 -14.81 9.06 14.39
C ILE A 317 -14.62 9.77 13.05
N LYS A 318 -14.74 11.10 12.98
CA LYS A 318 -14.56 11.87 11.74
C LYS A 318 -13.14 11.79 11.16
N TYR A 319 -12.13 11.76 12.04
CA TYR A 319 -10.72 11.94 11.62
C TYR A 319 -9.87 10.67 11.69
N ALA A 320 -10.36 9.59 12.27
CA ALA A 320 -9.61 8.36 12.48
C ALA A 320 -8.91 7.81 11.22
N SER A 321 -9.63 7.73 10.10
CA SER A 321 -9.06 7.23 8.82
C SER A 321 -8.08 8.24 8.20
N LYS A 322 -8.40 9.54 8.26
CA LYS A 322 -7.53 10.61 7.75
C LYS A 322 -6.21 10.65 8.52
N TYR A 323 -6.29 10.53 9.84
CA TYR A 323 -5.13 10.49 10.72
C TYR A 323 -4.28 9.24 10.45
N ALA A 324 -4.90 8.05 10.43
CA ALA A 324 -4.19 6.79 10.21
C ALA A 324 -3.43 6.78 8.87
N GLY A 325 -4.07 7.23 7.78
CA GLY A 325 -3.42 7.33 6.48
C GLY A 325 -2.25 8.32 6.47
N SER A 326 -2.39 9.48 7.14
CA SER A 326 -1.31 10.47 7.26
C SER A 326 -0.14 9.94 8.07
N SER A 327 -0.42 9.35 9.26
CA SER A 327 0.57 8.83 10.19
C SER A 327 1.37 7.67 9.60
N ASN A 328 0.72 6.76 8.86
CA ASN A 328 1.39 5.65 8.20
C ASN A 328 2.50 6.13 7.25
N TYR A 329 2.21 7.07 6.35
CA TYR A 329 3.21 7.63 5.44
C TYR A 329 4.27 8.49 6.14
N TRP A 330 3.90 9.19 7.21
CA TRP A 330 4.82 9.96 8.04
C TRP A 330 5.87 9.05 8.67
N LYS A 331 5.43 7.98 9.33
CA LYS A 331 6.29 7.00 9.99
C LYS A 331 7.13 6.21 8.97
N ASN A 332 6.55 5.87 7.82
CA ASN A 332 7.26 5.25 6.70
C ASN A 332 8.43 6.14 6.22
N SER A 333 8.20 7.45 6.03
CA SER A 333 9.27 8.37 5.60
C SER A 333 10.43 8.47 6.60
N ILE A 334 10.12 8.42 7.91
CA ILE A 334 11.13 8.38 8.98
C ILE A 334 11.94 7.08 8.90
N GLY A 335 11.24 5.93 8.84
CA GLY A 335 11.86 4.62 8.78
C GLY A 335 12.70 4.40 7.53
N MET A 336 12.19 4.83 6.36
CA MET A 336 12.89 4.76 5.09
C MET A 336 14.18 5.57 5.11
N SER A 337 14.14 6.82 5.58
CA SER A 337 15.33 7.68 5.69
C SER A 337 16.38 7.06 6.62
N ARG A 338 15.94 6.46 7.74
CA ARG A 338 16.82 5.73 8.66
C ARG A 338 17.42 4.48 8.00
N GLY A 339 16.56 3.65 7.35
CA GLY A 339 16.99 2.42 6.71
C GLY A 339 18.03 2.66 5.61
N ILE A 340 17.75 3.60 4.69
CA ILE A 340 18.68 3.98 3.62
C ILE A 340 20.05 4.38 4.17
N LYS A 341 20.07 5.21 5.23
CA LYS A 341 21.33 5.66 5.87
C LYS A 341 22.05 4.52 6.57
N ASN A 342 21.36 3.75 7.40
CA ASN A 342 21.96 2.69 8.24
C ASN A 342 22.51 1.53 7.39
N LEU A 343 21.84 1.19 6.29
CA LEU A 343 22.24 0.09 5.40
C LEU A 343 23.20 0.52 4.29
N GLY A 344 23.54 1.81 4.22
CA GLY A 344 24.44 2.36 3.21
C GLY A 344 23.91 2.19 1.78
N VAL A 345 22.58 2.25 1.60
CA VAL A 345 21.91 1.97 0.31
C VAL A 345 22.44 2.88 -0.79
N LYS A 346 22.65 4.17 -0.50
CA LYS A 346 23.23 5.10 -1.48
C LYS A 346 24.57 4.62 -2.03
N GLY A 347 25.50 4.20 -1.16
CA GLY A 347 26.81 3.70 -1.59
C GLY A 347 26.73 2.40 -2.41
N LYS A 348 25.75 1.53 -2.12
CA LYS A 348 25.47 0.33 -2.95
C LYS A 348 25.02 0.74 -4.36
N LYS A 349 24.14 1.76 -4.47
CA LYS A 349 23.67 2.30 -5.77
C LYS A 349 24.81 2.99 -6.54
N GLU A 350 25.62 3.81 -5.89
CA GLU A 350 26.81 4.44 -6.50
C GLU A 350 27.77 3.40 -7.09
N ALA A 351 27.97 2.27 -6.40
CA ALA A 351 28.79 1.17 -6.91
C ALA A 351 28.19 0.48 -8.15
N GLU A 352 26.85 0.23 -8.14
CA GLU A 352 26.12 -0.33 -9.29
C GLU A 352 26.17 0.64 -10.49
N GLU A 353 25.96 1.93 -10.26
CA GLU A 353 26.03 3.00 -11.28
C GLU A 353 27.43 3.10 -11.90
N ALA A 354 28.48 3.04 -11.09
CA ALA A 354 29.87 3.05 -11.59
C ALA A 354 30.17 1.83 -12.45
N ALA A 355 29.69 0.64 -12.04
CA ALA A 355 29.84 -0.58 -12.83
C ALA A 355 29.05 -0.50 -14.14
N PHE A 356 27.82 0.03 -14.10
CA PHE A 356 27.00 0.27 -15.28
C PHE A 356 27.66 1.25 -16.26
N GLN A 357 28.14 2.40 -15.78
CA GLN A 357 28.77 3.41 -16.63
C GLN A 357 30.03 2.86 -17.31
N LYS A 358 30.85 2.10 -16.58
CA LYS A 358 31.99 1.41 -17.16
C LYS A 358 31.59 0.44 -18.25
N TRP A 359 30.61 -0.43 -17.95
CA TRP A 359 30.09 -1.39 -18.94
C TRP A 359 29.53 -0.69 -20.18
N ALA A 360 28.74 0.37 -20.01
CA ALA A 360 28.18 1.13 -21.13
C ALA A 360 29.27 1.71 -22.04
N ASN A 361 30.29 2.32 -21.46
CA ASN A 361 31.41 2.90 -22.20
C ASN A 361 32.23 1.86 -22.99
N GLU A 362 32.39 0.66 -22.45
CA GLU A 362 33.22 -0.41 -23.04
C GLU A 362 32.47 -1.33 -24.01
N ASN A 363 31.13 -1.45 -23.90
CA ASN A 363 30.36 -2.53 -24.56
C ASN A 363 29.17 -2.04 -25.39
N THR A 364 28.91 -0.72 -25.47
CA THR A 364 27.76 -0.19 -26.21
C THR A 364 28.16 0.92 -27.17
N LEU A 365 27.29 1.19 -28.15
CA LEU A 365 27.49 2.28 -29.10
C LEU A 365 26.75 3.55 -28.60
N PRO A 366 27.23 4.76 -28.93
CA PRO A 366 26.58 6.01 -28.51
C PRO A 366 25.09 6.09 -28.90
N GLU A 367 24.74 5.61 -30.10
CA GLU A 367 23.35 5.60 -30.59
C GLU A 367 22.40 4.70 -29.80
N GLU A 368 22.90 3.79 -28.97
CA GLU A 368 22.09 3.00 -28.06
C GLU A 368 21.62 3.82 -26.83
N GLY A 369 22.29 4.95 -26.53
CA GLY A 369 21.91 5.89 -25.47
C GLY A 369 22.30 5.48 -24.04
N PHE A 370 22.89 4.30 -23.82
CA PHE A 370 23.23 3.81 -22.49
C PHE A 370 24.35 4.61 -21.82
N ILE A 371 25.30 5.13 -22.63
CA ILE A 371 26.43 5.94 -22.16
C ILE A 371 25.95 7.21 -21.45
N ASP A 372 24.89 7.83 -22.00
CA ASP A 372 24.35 9.10 -21.51
C ASP A 372 23.22 8.93 -20.46
N ALA A 373 22.80 7.70 -20.17
CA ALA A 373 21.66 7.44 -19.28
C ALA A 373 21.89 8.03 -17.87
N LEU A 374 23.00 7.71 -17.21
CA LEU A 374 23.31 8.23 -15.88
C LEU A 374 23.69 9.72 -15.85
N PRO A 375 24.52 10.25 -16.79
CA PRO A 375 24.73 11.70 -16.91
C PRO A 375 23.44 12.51 -17.05
N ASN A 376 22.52 12.05 -17.92
CA ASN A 376 21.21 12.69 -18.11
C ASN A 376 20.34 12.56 -16.86
N MET A 377 20.34 11.41 -16.19
CA MET A 377 19.63 11.22 -14.92
C MET A 377 20.09 12.20 -13.88
N LYS A 378 21.41 12.33 -13.67
CA LYS A 378 22.00 13.29 -12.73
C LYS A 378 21.55 14.73 -13.02
N SER A 379 21.61 15.13 -14.29
CA SER A 379 21.23 16.48 -14.70
C SER A 379 19.74 16.76 -14.46
N VAL A 380 18.88 15.84 -14.90
CA VAL A 380 17.43 16.05 -14.81
C VAL A 380 16.92 16.00 -13.36
N VAL A 381 17.47 15.13 -12.51
CA VAL A 381 17.10 15.06 -11.09
C VAL A 381 17.50 16.36 -10.39
N ALA A 382 18.68 16.93 -10.68
CA ALA A 382 19.10 18.21 -10.11
C ALA A 382 18.15 19.38 -10.50
N GLU A 383 17.57 19.33 -11.72
CA GLU A 383 16.57 20.32 -12.15
C GLU A 383 15.16 20.04 -11.57
N LEU A 384 14.78 18.77 -11.41
CA LEU A 384 13.47 18.36 -10.85
C LEU A 384 13.36 18.62 -9.36
N THR A 385 14.40 18.41 -8.58
CA THR A 385 14.40 18.50 -7.11
C THR A 385 13.73 19.77 -6.57
N PRO A 386 14.08 21.02 -6.99
CA PRO A 386 13.42 22.22 -6.49
C PRO A 386 11.95 22.34 -6.97
N VAL A 387 11.64 21.81 -8.15
CA VAL A 387 10.29 21.82 -8.73
C VAL A 387 9.38 20.89 -7.92
N GLU A 388 9.81 19.67 -7.69
CA GLU A 388 9.06 18.65 -6.95
C GLU A 388 8.93 19.02 -5.48
N GLY A 389 9.97 19.57 -4.86
CA GLY A 389 9.92 20.10 -3.49
C GLY A 389 8.86 21.21 -3.33
N THR A 390 8.75 22.11 -4.30
CA THR A 390 7.70 23.13 -4.32
C THR A 390 6.32 22.52 -4.49
N ILE A 391 6.15 21.61 -5.44
CA ILE A 391 4.88 20.89 -5.67
C ILE A 391 4.46 20.13 -4.41
N GLN A 392 5.40 19.47 -3.73
CA GLN A 392 5.13 18.74 -2.49
C GLN A 392 4.64 19.65 -1.36
N TYR A 393 5.26 20.84 -1.17
CA TYR A 393 4.76 21.81 -0.21
C TYR A 393 3.33 22.24 -0.53
N ILE A 394 3.02 22.54 -1.80
CA ILE A 394 1.67 22.93 -2.24
C ILE A 394 0.69 21.78 -1.93
N GLN A 395 1.07 20.56 -2.18
CA GLN A 395 0.21 19.40 -1.92
C GLN A 395 0.01 19.14 -0.43
N GLU A 396 1.09 19.07 0.36
CA GLU A 396 1.04 18.64 1.75
C GLU A 396 0.52 19.75 2.69
N ALA A 397 0.95 21.00 2.51
CA ALA A 397 0.54 22.08 3.40
C ALA A 397 -0.83 22.69 3.04
N PHE A 398 -1.18 22.77 1.75
CA PHE A 398 -2.43 23.38 1.33
C PHE A 398 -3.49 22.36 0.89
N LEU A 399 -3.24 21.59 -0.21
CA LEU A 399 -4.30 20.80 -0.84
C LEU A 399 -4.75 19.59 0.01
N ARG A 400 -3.84 19.02 0.80
CA ARG A 400 -4.10 17.93 1.75
C ARG A 400 -4.14 18.44 3.19
N GLY A 401 -3.46 19.55 3.47
CA GLY A 401 -3.33 20.15 4.78
C GLY A 401 -4.59 20.89 5.24
N VAL A 402 -5.23 21.67 4.35
CA VAL A 402 -6.40 22.50 4.64
C VAL A 402 -7.63 21.94 3.92
N GLU A 403 -8.54 21.32 4.66
CA GLU A 403 -9.68 20.60 4.08
C GLU A 403 -10.68 21.54 3.38
N LEU A 404 -10.86 22.77 3.88
CA LEU A 404 -11.75 23.78 3.31
C LEU A 404 -11.41 24.10 1.84
N ILE A 405 -10.16 23.94 1.41
CA ILE A 405 -9.73 24.15 0.02
C ILE A 405 -10.44 23.17 -0.93
N THR A 406 -10.77 21.97 -0.47
CA THR A 406 -11.38 20.93 -1.32
C THR A 406 -12.75 21.36 -1.88
N PRO A 407 -13.79 21.69 -1.08
CA PRO A 407 -15.08 22.13 -1.59
C PRO A 407 -14.99 23.50 -2.28
N ALA A 408 -14.14 24.41 -1.78
CA ALA A 408 -13.93 25.74 -2.37
C ALA A 408 -13.38 25.64 -3.81
N ARG A 409 -12.40 24.76 -4.05
CA ARG A 409 -11.82 24.51 -5.38
C ARG A 409 -12.79 23.84 -6.34
N ALA A 410 -13.47 22.80 -5.87
CA ALA A 410 -14.42 22.04 -6.68
C ALA A 410 -15.72 22.79 -6.93
N ARG A 411 -16.05 23.79 -6.09
CA ARG A 411 -17.35 24.49 -6.07
C ARG A 411 -18.55 23.55 -6.00
N GLN A 412 -18.31 22.34 -5.50
CA GLN A 412 -19.29 21.28 -5.39
C GLN A 412 -19.62 21.03 -3.92
N ILE A 413 -20.86 20.68 -3.67
CA ILE A 413 -21.36 20.36 -2.34
C ILE A 413 -21.53 18.85 -2.27
N SER A 414 -20.68 18.20 -1.46
CA SER A 414 -20.77 16.74 -1.18
C SER A 414 -21.15 16.54 0.27
N ALA A 415 -22.31 15.92 0.50
CA ALA A 415 -22.74 15.55 1.85
C ALA A 415 -21.72 14.58 2.52
N GLY A 416 -21.07 13.71 1.73
CA GLY A 416 -20.04 12.83 2.22
C GLY A 416 -18.82 13.54 2.78
N PHE A 417 -18.38 14.65 2.14
CA PHE A 417 -17.30 15.47 2.68
C PHE A 417 -17.64 16.05 4.05
N TYR A 418 -18.84 16.64 4.21
CA TYR A 418 -19.25 17.29 5.45
C TYR A 418 -19.58 16.29 6.57
N LYS A 419 -19.80 15.00 6.27
CA LYS A 419 -19.93 13.96 7.29
C LYS A 419 -18.68 13.84 8.15
N ASP A 420 -17.51 13.95 7.53
CA ASP A 420 -16.20 13.73 8.15
C ASP A 420 -15.38 15.04 8.24
N TYR A 421 -16.05 16.20 8.24
CA TYR A 421 -15.43 17.50 8.31
C TYR A 421 -15.79 18.23 9.60
N ASP A 422 -14.81 18.90 10.21
CA ASP A 422 -14.98 19.81 11.33
C ASP A 422 -14.27 21.14 11.04
N ALA A 423 -15.05 22.22 10.87
CA ALA A 423 -14.52 23.52 10.50
C ALA A 423 -13.66 24.17 11.58
N GLN A 424 -13.88 23.86 12.88
CA GLN A 424 -13.09 24.45 13.95
C GLN A 424 -11.73 23.78 14.06
N LEU A 425 -11.68 22.48 13.85
CA LEU A 425 -10.42 21.72 13.80
C LEU A 425 -9.61 22.11 12.56
N ASP A 426 -10.25 22.14 11.38
CA ASP A 426 -9.60 22.55 10.14
C ASP A 426 -9.07 24.01 10.21
N ARG A 427 -9.78 24.93 10.89
CA ARG A 427 -9.29 26.29 11.19
C ARG A 427 -7.97 26.30 11.96
N LYS A 428 -7.85 25.44 13.00
CA LYS A 428 -6.59 25.30 13.76
C LYS A 428 -5.47 24.77 12.87
N VAL A 429 -5.77 23.73 12.09
CA VAL A 429 -4.81 23.14 11.14
C VAL A 429 -4.38 24.18 10.09
N ALA A 430 -5.32 24.92 9.49
CA ALA A 430 -5.04 25.93 8.48
C ALA A 430 -4.08 27.03 9.01
N LYS A 431 -4.27 27.53 10.23
CA LYS A 431 -3.35 28.48 10.85
C LYS A 431 -1.91 27.96 10.85
N ARG A 432 -1.71 26.71 11.27
CA ARG A 432 -0.37 26.12 11.31
C ARG A 432 0.18 25.83 9.90
N MET A 433 -0.62 25.25 9.02
CA MET A 433 -0.19 24.91 7.66
C MET A 433 0.20 26.14 6.83
N LEU A 434 -0.58 27.20 6.88
CA LEU A 434 -0.24 28.45 6.19
C LEU A 434 1.02 29.09 6.78
N THR A 435 1.21 29.01 8.10
CA THR A 435 2.41 29.57 8.74
C THR A 435 3.66 28.84 8.28
N ILE A 436 3.69 27.50 8.37
CA ILE A 436 4.88 26.73 7.97
C ILE A 436 5.18 26.82 6.48
N ALA A 437 4.16 26.93 5.62
CA ALA A 437 4.38 27.13 4.19
C ALA A 437 5.08 28.48 3.93
N ARG A 438 4.64 29.57 4.60
CA ARG A 438 5.28 30.88 4.48
C ARG A 438 6.75 30.88 4.96
N GLU A 439 7.02 30.14 6.04
CA GLU A 439 8.36 30.10 6.65
C GLU A 439 9.37 29.27 5.84
N ASN A 440 8.92 28.29 5.04
CA ASN A 440 9.78 27.28 4.46
C ASN A 440 9.76 27.22 2.93
N MET A 441 8.77 27.78 2.26
CA MET A 441 8.78 27.85 0.79
C MET A 441 9.59 29.05 0.33
N ALA A 442 10.22 28.91 -0.85
CA ALA A 442 10.89 30.02 -1.52
C ALA A 442 9.87 31.14 -1.80
N THR A 443 10.30 32.40 -1.60
CA THR A 443 9.40 33.56 -1.68
C THR A 443 8.69 33.66 -3.04
N GLU A 444 9.40 33.36 -4.13
CA GLU A 444 8.89 33.35 -5.49
C GLU A 444 7.88 32.24 -5.78
N ALA A 445 7.87 31.19 -4.98
CA ALA A 445 6.96 30.05 -5.09
C ALA A 445 5.72 30.18 -4.18
N LEU A 446 5.73 31.17 -3.27
CA LEU A 446 4.58 31.39 -2.37
C LEU A 446 3.32 31.77 -3.14
N PRO A 447 2.15 31.23 -2.76
CA PRO A 447 0.86 31.70 -3.27
C PRO A 447 0.67 33.20 -3.07
N SER A 448 0.14 33.89 -4.09
CA SER A 448 0.00 35.35 -4.13
C SER A 448 -0.84 35.93 -2.97
N PHE A 449 -1.73 35.12 -2.37
CA PHE A 449 -2.54 35.56 -1.22
C PHE A 449 -1.68 36.06 -0.05
N TYR A 450 -0.46 35.57 0.13
CA TYR A 450 0.43 36.06 1.19
C TYR A 450 0.73 37.56 1.00
N ALA A 451 1.24 37.90 -0.18
CA ALA A 451 1.59 39.28 -0.46
C ALA A 451 0.35 40.18 -0.67
N GLU A 452 -0.66 39.68 -1.40
CA GLU A 452 -1.80 40.51 -1.81
C GLU A 452 -2.87 40.68 -0.72
N ILE A 453 -3.00 39.68 0.17
CA ILE A 453 -4.05 39.69 1.18
C ILE A 453 -3.46 39.74 2.58
N VAL A 454 -2.66 38.77 2.96
CA VAL A 454 -2.13 38.67 4.33
C VAL A 454 -1.31 39.92 4.67
N ASP A 455 -0.37 40.31 3.83
CA ASP A 455 0.49 41.46 4.10
C ASP A 455 -0.27 42.80 3.96
N LYS A 456 -1.03 42.98 2.87
CA LYS A 456 -1.69 44.26 2.59
C LYS A 456 -2.92 44.53 3.44
N LYS A 457 -3.76 43.48 3.69
CA LYS A 457 -5.05 43.66 4.39
C LYS A 457 -4.99 43.26 5.87
N PHE A 458 -4.10 42.32 6.25
CA PHE A 458 -4.02 41.79 7.60
C PHE A 458 -2.69 42.13 8.30
N GLY A 459 -1.84 42.99 7.69
CA GLY A 459 -0.57 43.43 8.27
C GLY A 459 0.41 42.26 8.54
N GLY A 460 0.40 41.24 7.70
CA GLY A 460 1.24 40.04 7.82
C GLY A 460 0.72 38.98 8.79
N ASN A 461 -0.46 39.19 9.39
CA ASN A 461 -1.02 38.29 10.39
C ASN A 461 -1.85 37.18 9.73
N ILE A 462 -1.23 35.98 9.61
CA ILE A 462 -1.84 34.78 9.01
C ILE A 462 -3.05 34.31 9.82
N GLU A 463 -2.97 34.33 11.16
CA GLU A 463 -4.07 33.86 12.02
C GLU A 463 -5.34 34.67 11.81
N LYS A 464 -5.23 36.00 11.75
CA LYS A 464 -6.38 36.90 11.46
C LYS A 464 -6.95 36.65 10.06
N TYR A 465 -6.12 36.38 9.09
CA TYR A 465 -6.58 36.04 7.75
C TYR A 465 -7.32 34.68 7.73
N VAL A 466 -6.82 33.67 8.38
CA VAL A 466 -7.50 32.37 8.51
C VAL A 466 -8.83 32.57 9.26
N ASP A 467 -8.83 33.31 10.37
CA ASP A 467 -10.06 33.61 11.10
C ASP A 467 -11.11 34.29 10.19
N TYR A 468 -10.68 35.26 9.40
CA TYR A 468 -11.55 35.91 8.41
C TYR A 468 -12.14 34.92 7.39
N ILE A 469 -11.33 33.98 6.87
CA ILE A 469 -11.82 32.97 5.91
C ILE A 469 -12.91 32.11 6.56
N TYR A 470 -12.64 31.52 7.74
CA TYR A 470 -13.57 30.58 8.36
C TYR A 470 -14.84 31.26 8.91
N ASP A 471 -14.77 32.52 9.28
CA ASP A 471 -15.94 33.30 9.71
C ASP A 471 -16.86 33.69 8.53
N ASN A 472 -16.31 33.88 7.33
CA ASN A 472 -17.03 34.41 6.18
C ASN A 472 -17.31 33.38 5.08
N SER A 473 -16.62 32.22 5.04
CA SER A 473 -16.83 31.25 3.99
C SER A 473 -18.15 30.51 4.14
N VAL A 474 -18.85 30.35 3.02
CA VAL A 474 -20.05 29.51 2.92
C VAL A 474 -19.73 28.01 2.93
N PHE A 475 -18.47 27.62 2.65
CA PHE A 475 -18.05 26.22 2.59
C PHE A 475 -17.70 25.61 3.96
N THR A 476 -17.85 26.37 5.06
CA THR A 476 -17.59 25.86 6.42
C THR A 476 -18.64 24.88 6.95
N SER A 477 -19.81 24.78 6.30
CA SER A 477 -20.82 23.75 6.62
C SER A 477 -21.67 23.40 5.41
N LEU A 478 -22.24 22.19 5.40
CA LEU A 478 -23.14 21.73 4.34
C LEU A 478 -24.31 22.68 4.13
N LYS A 479 -24.96 23.12 5.23
CA LYS A 479 -26.11 24.02 5.16
C LYS A 479 -25.75 25.36 4.52
N LYS A 480 -24.69 26.04 4.99
CA LYS A 480 -24.26 27.33 4.40
C LYS A 480 -23.96 27.16 2.91
N ALA A 481 -23.27 26.08 2.53
CA ALA A 481 -22.89 25.81 1.15
C ALA A 481 -24.11 25.50 0.25
N GLN A 482 -25.16 24.86 0.79
CA GLN A 482 -26.41 24.59 0.06
C GLN A 482 -27.26 25.86 -0.11
N ASP A 483 -27.32 26.71 0.92
CA ASP A 483 -28.15 27.93 0.94
C ASP A 483 -27.49 29.05 0.13
N ALA A 484 -26.19 29.00 -0.17
CA ALA A 484 -25.48 30.08 -0.87
C ALA A 484 -25.77 30.11 -2.38
N THR A 485 -25.89 31.33 -2.93
CA THR A 485 -25.99 31.51 -4.39
C THR A 485 -24.65 31.26 -5.09
N ASP A 486 -24.69 31.10 -6.42
CA ASP A 486 -23.46 30.93 -7.21
C ASP A 486 -22.53 32.12 -7.15
N GLU A 487 -23.10 33.35 -7.04
CA GLU A 487 -22.36 34.61 -6.87
C GLU A 487 -21.63 34.62 -5.51
N GLN A 488 -22.30 34.21 -4.44
CA GLN A 488 -21.71 34.10 -3.11
C GLN A 488 -20.58 33.07 -3.10
N LYS A 489 -20.78 31.88 -3.73
CA LYS A 489 -19.75 30.85 -3.85
C LYS A 489 -18.53 31.33 -4.66
N LYS A 490 -18.74 32.11 -5.73
CA LYS A 490 -17.63 32.64 -6.53
C LYS A 490 -16.81 33.71 -5.80
N ALA A 491 -17.45 34.50 -4.97
CA ALA A 491 -16.84 35.62 -4.19
C ALA A 491 -16.31 35.14 -2.82
N ASP A 492 -16.38 33.88 -2.51
CA ASP A 492 -16.02 33.29 -1.21
C ASP A 492 -14.50 33.39 -0.94
N PRO A 493 -14.10 33.83 0.27
CA PRO A 493 -12.68 33.99 0.60
C PRO A 493 -11.90 32.65 0.57
N ALA A 494 -12.54 31.49 0.80
CA ALA A 494 -11.89 30.20 0.63
C ALA A 494 -11.62 29.86 -0.85
N VAL A 495 -12.45 30.36 -1.77
CA VAL A 495 -12.22 30.23 -3.22
C VAL A 495 -11.06 31.14 -3.66
N GLU A 496 -10.93 32.35 -3.09
CA GLU A 496 -9.77 33.22 -3.33
C GLU A 496 -8.47 32.54 -2.88
N LEU A 497 -8.44 31.95 -1.67
CA LEU A 497 -7.33 31.14 -1.17
C LEU A 497 -7.02 29.97 -2.12
N ALA A 498 -8.02 29.15 -2.45
CA ALA A 498 -7.87 27.98 -3.30
C ALA A 498 -7.33 28.33 -4.70
N ASN A 499 -7.83 29.40 -5.31
CA ASN A 499 -7.35 29.88 -6.61
C ASN A 499 -5.88 30.29 -6.54
N SER A 500 -5.49 31.08 -5.53
CA SER A 500 -4.10 31.53 -5.35
C SER A 500 -3.14 30.34 -5.17
N VAL A 501 -3.52 29.31 -4.41
CA VAL A 501 -2.74 28.07 -4.26
C VAL A 501 -2.62 27.34 -5.60
N MET A 502 -3.72 27.25 -6.35
CA MET A 502 -3.71 26.59 -7.66
C MET A 502 -2.92 27.36 -8.72
N ASP A 503 -2.85 28.68 -8.62
CA ASP A 503 -2.05 29.50 -9.53
C ASP A 503 -0.55 29.28 -9.29
N SER A 504 -0.10 29.14 -8.02
CA SER A 504 1.27 28.73 -7.71
C SER A 504 1.59 27.32 -8.26
N TYR A 505 0.67 26.38 -8.12
CA TYR A 505 0.83 25.06 -8.73
C TYR A 505 0.99 25.14 -10.26
N ARG A 506 0.11 25.89 -10.93
CA ARG A 506 0.15 26.10 -12.39
C ARG A 506 1.42 26.81 -12.86
N ALA A 507 2.02 27.66 -12.04
CA ALA A 507 3.28 28.34 -12.37
C ALA A 507 4.49 27.37 -12.38
N VAL A 508 4.50 26.38 -11.50
CA VAL A 508 5.62 25.43 -11.34
C VAL A 508 5.44 24.17 -12.22
N TYR A 509 4.22 23.68 -12.38
CA TYR A 509 3.91 22.42 -13.05
C TYR A 509 4.41 22.31 -14.51
N PRO A 510 4.42 23.37 -15.35
CA PRO A 510 4.98 23.31 -16.70
C PRO A 510 6.44 22.88 -16.75
N LYS A 511 7.26 23.29 -15.75
CA LYS A 511 8.67 22.87 -15.69
C LYS A 511 8.80 21.38 -15.39
N TYR A 512 7.93 20.84 -14.53
CA TYR A 512 7.82 19.39 -14.32
C TYR A 512 7.48 18.65 -15.62
N VAL A 513 6.48 19.12 -16.37
CA VAL A 513 6.05 18.53 -17.65
C VAL A 513 7.17 18.57 -18.69
N GLU A 514 8.01 19.60 -18.70
CA GLU A 514 9.18 19.69 -19.57
C GLU A 514 10.26 18.64 -19.22
N LEU A 515 10.48 18.42 -17.91
CA LEU A 515 11.57 17.58 -17.42
C LEU A 515 11.19 16.09 -17.34
N ALA A 516 9.94 15.75 -17.06
CA ALA A 516 9.49 14.39 -16.88
C ALA A 516 9.83 13.45 -18.07
N PRO A 517 9.69 13.84 -19.35
CA PRO A 517 10.13 12.99 -20.47
C PRO A 517 11.63 12.70 -20.48
N LYS A 518 12.46 13.67 -20.06
CA LYS A 518 13.92 13.49 -19.99
C LYS A 518 14.27 12.49 -18.89
N PHE A 519 13.61 12.60 -17.73
CA PHE A 519 13.75 11.66 -16.64
C PHE A 519 13.33 10.25 -17.08
N ASN A 520 12.14 10.10 -17.66
CA ASN A 520 11.61 8.81 -18.09
C ASN A 520 12.53 8.13 -19.12
N GLN A 521 13.11 8.90 -20.06
CA GLN A 521 14.07 8.38 -21.04
C GLN A 521 15.34 7.86 -20.36
N ALA A 522 15.93 8.67 -19.48
CA ALA A 522 17.16 8.31 -18.78
C ALA A 522 16.95 7.06 -17.90
N HIS A 523 15.85 7.02 -17.14
CA HIS A 523 15.48 5.88 -16.31
C HIS A 523 15.22 4.61 -17.13
N ARG A 524 14.44 4.70 -18.22
CA ARG A 524 14.18 3.58 -19.11
C ARG A 524 15.45 2.99 -19.70
N LEU A 525 16.37 3.85 -20.17
CA LEU A 525 17.67 3.42 -20.70
C LEU A 525 18.56 2.80 -19.62
N TYR A 526 18.60 3.36 -18.44
CA TYR A 526 19.33 2.79 -17.32
C TYR A 526 18.83 1.38 -16.99
N VAL A 527 17.52 1.18 -16.82
CA VAL A 527 16.92 -0.14 -16.54
C VAL A 527 17.18 -1.13 -17.67
N ALA A 528 17.00 -0.72 -18.93
CA ALA A 528 17.29 -1.57 -20.08
C ALA A 528 18.75 -1.99 -20.15
N GLY A 529 19.65 -1.06 -19.87
CA GLY A 529 21.09 -1.30 -19.87
C GLY A 529 21.53 -2.22 -18.73
N LEU A 530 20.96 -2.09 -17.53
CA LEU A 530 21.19 -3.04 -16.42
C LEU A 530 20.81 -4.46 -16.83
N MET A 531 19.65 -4.64 -17.45
CA MET A 531 19.19 -5.95 -17.97
C MET A 531 20.13 -6.50 -19.05
N LYS A 532 20.63 -5.64 -19.94
CA LYS A 532 21.60 -6.01 -20.98
C LYS A 532 22.96 -6.36 -20.39
N MET A 533 23.42 -5.64 -19.37
CA MET A 533 24.67 -5.88 -18.66
C MET A 533 24.66 -7.23 -17.91
N GLN A 534 23.51 -7.65 -17.38
CA GLN A 534 23.38 -8.85 -16.57
C GLN A 534 22.30 -9.80 -17.14
N PRO A 535 22.50 -10.39 -18.34
CA PRO A 535 21.47 -11.16 -19.05
C PRO A 535 21.07 -12.48 -18.36
N ASN A 536 21.86 -12.97 -17.44
CA ASN A 536 21.60 -14.21 -16.70
C ASN A 536 20.91 -13.97 -15.34
N ARG A 537 20.73 -12.71 -14.92
CA ARG A 537 20.01 -12.37 -13.70
C ARG A 537 18.51 -12.56 -13.94
N ALA A 538 17.82 -13.15 -12.97
CA ALA A 538 16.36 -13.10 -12.94
C ALA A 538 15.91 -11.69 -12.57
N TRP A 539 15.26 -11.01 -13.51
CA TRP A 539 14.77 -9.63 -13.34
C TRP A 539 13.29 -9.63 -12.96
N TYR A 540 12.94 -8.79 -11.99
CA TYR A 540 11.56 -8.45 -11.66
C TYR A 540 11.38 -6.94 -11.80
N SER A 541 10.20 -6.50 -12.21
CA SER A 541 9.88 -5.08 -12.32
C SER A 541 9.46 -4.53 -10.97
N ASP A 542 9.70 -3.24 -10.78
CA ASP A 542 9.08 -2.52 -9.68
C ASP A 542 7.59 -2.82 -9.56
N ALA A 543 7.09 -2.81 -8.32
CA ALA A 543 5.69 -2.94 -8.04
C ALA A 543 4.90 -1.77 -8.66
N ASN A 544 3.73 -2.04 -9.21
CA ASN A 544 2.88 -1.09 -9.92
C ASN A 544 1.39 -1.40 -9.75
N PHE A 545 1.02 -1.92 -8.59
CA PHE A 545 -0.33 -2.32 -8.21
C PHE A 545 -0.94 -3.41 -9.12
N THR A 546 -0.10 -4.27 -9.68
CA THR A 546 -0.51 -5.49 -10.39
C THR A 546 -0.27 -6.72 -9.53
N ILE A 547 -1.00 -7.82 -9.83
CA ILE A 547 -0.86 -9.06 -9.06
C ILE A 547 0.55 -9.62 -9.18
N ARG A 548 1.16 -9.95 -8.03
CA ARG A 548 2.50 -10.52 -7.90
C ARG A 548 2.51 -11.69 -6.94
N CYS A 549 3.53 -12.51 -7.07
CA CYS A 549 3.88 -13.56 -6.11
C CYS A 549 5.25 -13.26 -5.51
N THR A 550 5.35 -13.30 -4.19
CA THR A 550 6.62 -13.33 -3.46
C THR A 550 6.65 -14.59 -2.60
N TYR A 551 7.84 -15.17 -2.36
CA TYR A 551 7.96 -16.42 -1.63
C TYR A 551 9.28 -16.50 -0.86
N GLY A 552 9.28 -17.28 0.19
CA GLY A 552 10.40 -17.49 1.11
C GLY A 552 10.02 -18.46 2.22
N ASN A 553 10.45 -18.15 3.42
CA ASN A 553 10.26 -19.00 4.60
C ASN A 553 9.83 -18.17 5.83
N VAL A 554 9.23 -18.85 6.79
CA VAL A 554 9.01 -18.31 8.15
C VAL A 554 10.35 -18.25 8.87
N LEU A 555 10.81 -17.05 9.23
CA LEU A 555 12.15 -16.85 9.83
C LEU A 555 12.16 -15.78 10.92
N PRO A 556 12.94 -15.98 11.99
CA PRO A 556 13.34 -14.92 12.91
C PRO A 556 14.33 -13.96 12.25
N TYR A 557 14.77 -12.92 12.95
CA TYR A 557 15.86 -12.06 12.52
C TYR A 557 16.61 -11.41 13.70
N ASN A 558 17.80 -10.88 13.40
CA ASN A 558 18.64 -10.20 14.36
C ASN A 558 18.70 -8.70 14.03
N PRO A 559 17.92 -7.85 14.70
CA PRO A 559 17.86 -6.42 14.38
C PRO A 559 19.12 -5.65 14.76
N ALA A 560 19.89 -6.15 15.73
CA ALA A 560 21.12 -5.55 16.20
C ALA A 560 22.00 -6.59 16.91
N ASP A 561 23.22 -6.20 17.29
CA ASP A 561 24.14 -7.04 18.05
C ASP A 561 23.46 -7.55 19.35
N ALA A 562 23.60 -8.83 19.63
CA ALA A 562 23.06 -9.54 20.80
C ALA A 562 21.50 -9.51 20.92
N ILE A 563 20.76 -9.13 19.88
CA ILE A 563 19.29 -9.16 19.86
C ILE A 563 18.80 -10.14 18.82
N THR A 564 17.94 -11.08 19.24
CA THR A 564 17.22 -11.96 18.32
C THR A 564 15.73 -11.79 18.52
N TYR A 565 15.00 -11.47 17.47
CA TYR A 565 13.55 -11.46 17.46
C TYR A 565 13.02 -12.81 16.94
N ASN A 566 12.19 -13.44 17.80
CA ASN A 566 11.51 -14.67 17.44
C ASN A 566 10.53 -14.42 16.28
N TYR A 567 10.22 -15.47 15.52
CA TYR A 567 9.33 -15.38 14.36
C TYR A 567 7.83 -15.33 14.71
N PHE A 568 7.42 -15.42 15.97
CA PHE A 568 6.01 -15.32 16.37
C PHE A 568 5.82 -14.55 17.67
N THR A 569 4.62 -14.03 17.85
CA THR A 569 4.10 -13.40 19.08
C THR A 569 2.89 -14.17 19.60
N THR A 570 2.50 -13.93 20.85
CA THR A 570 1.46 -14.69 21.52
C THR A 570 0.48 -13.76 22.26
N LEU A 571 -0.67 -14.31 22.67
CA LEU A 571 -1.68 -13.59 23.44
C LEU A 571 -1.14 -13.08 24.80
N GLU A 572 -0.14 -13.76 25.38
CA GLU A 572 0.58 -13.28 26.57
C GLU A 572 1.17 -11.89 26.34
N GLY A 573 1.71 -11.64 25.14
CA GLY A 573 2.28 -10.34 24.78
C GLY A 573 1.20 -9.25 24.61
N VAL A 574 0.00 -9.60 24.13
CA VAL A 574 -1.15 -8.67 24.13
C VAL A 574 -1.48 -8.23 25.54
N ILE A 575 -1.65 -9.20 26.45
CA ILE A 575 -1.98 -8.92 27.86
C ILE A 575 -0.86 -8.10 28.54
N ALA A 576 0.40 -8.42 28.29
CA ALA A 576 1.53 -7.72 28.89
C ALA A 576 1.73 -6.28 28.39
N LYS A 577 1.20 -5.94 27.22
CA LYS A 577 1.26 -4.60 26.62
C LYS A 577 0.08 -3.70 27.03
N GLU A 578 -0.87 -4.17 27.84
CA GLU A 578 -1.98 -3.33 28.28
C GLU A 578 -1.45 -2.09 28.99
N ASP A 579 -1.87 -0.91 28.55
CA ASP A 579 -1.48 0.37 29.12
C ASP A 579 -2.70 1.28 29.30
N THR A 580 -3.13 1.45 30.54
CA THR A 580 -4.26 2.31 30.89
C THR A 580 -3.97 3.80 30.75
N SER A 581 -2.70 4.19 30.61
CA SER A 581 -2.31 5.58 30.32
C SER A 581 -2.42 5.93 28.84
N ASN A 582 -2.44 4.91 27.95
CA ASN A 582 -2.67 5.07 26.50
C ASN A 582 -3.81 4.14 26.01
N PRO A 583 -5.06 4.39 26.43
CA PRO A 583 -6.17 3.48 26.17
C PRO A 583 -6.59 3.43 24.69
N LEU A 584 -6.22 4.42 23.89
CA LEU A 584 -6.53 4.43 22.44
C LEU A 584 -5.71 3.39 21.67
N GLU A 585 -4.53 3.04 22.16
CA GLU A 585 -3.64 2.10 21.47
C GLU A 585 -3.49 0.75 22.20
N PHE A 586 -3.56 0.72 23.54
CA PHE A 586 -3.19 -0.46 24.32
C PHE A 586 -4.29 -0.95 25.29
N THR A 587 -5.55 -0.77 24.92
CA THR A 587 -6.68 -1.39 25.65
C THR A 587 -6.78 -2.88 25.30
N VAL A 588 -6.93 -3.73 26.32
CA VAL A 588 -7.25 -5.15 26.15
C VAL A 588 -8.68 -5.41 26.61
N GLU A 589 -9.49 -6.02 25.74
CA GLU A 589 -10.89 -6.35 26.01
C GLU A 589 -11.03 -7.32 27.20
N GLU A 590 -11.97 -7.06 28.13
CA GLU A 590 -12.18 -7.91 29.28
C GLU A 590 -12.47 -9.37 28.91
N LYS A 591 -13.27 -9.58 27.86
CA LYS A 591 -13.55 -10.93 27.36
C LYS A 591 -12.28 -11.64 26.87
N LEU A 592 -11.34 -10.91 26.28
CA LEU A 592 -10.06 -11.48 25.85
C LEU A 592 -9.20 -11.89 27.07
N LYS A 593 -9.20 -11.07 28.14
CA LYS A 593 -8.55 -11.39 29.41
C LYS A 593 -9.16 -12.63 30.08
N GLU A 594 -10.49 -12.77 30.07
CA GLU A 594 -11.17 -13.96 30.59
C GLU A 594 -10.80 -15.24 29.81
N LEU A 595 -10.79 -15.17 28.47
CA LEU A 595 -10.40 -16.31 27.60
C LEU A 595 -8.93 -16.69 27.84
N TYR A 596 -8.06 -15.70 28.02
CA TYR A 596 -6.66 -15.90 28.37
C TYR A 596 -6.49 -16.57 29.74
N ALA A 597 -7.13 -16.05 30.79
CA ALA A 597 -7.04 -16.59 32.14
C ALA A 597 -7.52 -18.05 32.23
N LYS A 598 -8.56 -18.41 31.44
CA LYS A 598 -9.10 -19.77 31.35
C LYS A 598 -8.31 -20.68 30.39
N LYS A 599 -7.37 -20.12 29.62
CA LYS A 599 -6.69 -20.77 28.49
C LYS A 599 -7.66 -21.45 27.50
N ASP A 600 -8.85 -20.81 27.30
CA ASP A 600 -9.89 -21.32 26.41
C ASP A 600 -9.59 -20.96 24.96
N TYR A 601 -8.50 -21.51 24.43
CA TYR A 601 -8.07 -21.31 23.05
C TYR A 601 -8.69 -22.34 22.07
N GLY A 602 -9.32 -23.40 22.60
CA GLY A 602 -9.94 -24.46 21.80
C GLY A 602 -8.95 -25.10 20.80
N GLN A 603 -9.40 -25.27 19.57
CA GLN A 603 -8.59 -25.86 18.49
C GLN A 603 -7.50 -24.92 17.91
N TYR A 604 -7.48 -23.65 18.34
CA TYR A 604 -6.58 -22.61 17.85
C TYR A 604 -5.24 -22.57 18.60
N ALA A 605 -5.15 -23.25 19.74
CA ALA A 605 -3.90 -23.39 20.47
C ALA A 605 -2.80 -24.01 19.62
N ALA A 606 -1.61 -23.44 19.67
CA ALA A 606 -0.41 -24.00 19.07
C ALA A 606 0.07 -25.26 19.81
N GLU A 607 1.06 -25.99 19.29
CA GLU A 607 1.60 -27.20 19.93
C GLU A 607 2.24 -26.92 21.30
N ASP A 608 2.71 -25.70 21.52
CA ASP A 608 3.27 -25.23 22.79
C ASP A 608 2.20 -24.82 23.83
N GLY A 609 0.92 -24.97 23.49
CA GLY A 609 -0.24 -24.65 24.34
C GLY A 609 -0.57 -23.16 24.40
N ARG A 610 0.12 -22.29 23.66
CA ARG A 610 -0.13 -20.84 23.57
C ARG A 610 -1.00 -20.52 22.36
N LEU A 611 -1.60 -19.35 22.37
CA LEU A 611 -2.28 -18.77 21.21
C LEU A 611 -1.32 -17.81 20.50
N HIS A 612 -0.88 -18.18 19.30
CA HIS A 612 -0.04 -17.31 18.46
C HIS A 612 -0.89 -16.21 17.84
N VAL A 613 -0.38 -14.97 17.82
CA VAL A 613 -1.07 -13.77 17.33
C VAL A 613 -0.54 -13.35 15.97
N GLY A 614 0.76 -13.25 15.82
CA GLY A 614 1.42 -12.88 14.58
C GLY A 614 2.70 -13.66 14.34
N PHE A 615 3.17 -13.66 13.09
CA PHE A 615 4.42 -14.30 12.71
C PHE A 615 5.16 -13.55 11.60
N LEU A 616 6.43 -13.89 11.40
CA LEU A 616 7.35 -13.26 10.44
C LEU A 616 7.68 -14.22 9.29
N CYS A 617 7.77 -13.65 8.09
CA CYS A 617 8.33 -14.31 6.90
C CYS A 617 9.34 -13.37 6.22
N ASN A 618 10.36 -13.92 5.56
CA ASN A 618 11.31 -13.13 4.77
C ASN A 618 10.80 -12.82 3.36
N LEU A 619 9.52 -12.47 3.24
CA LEU A 619 8.85 -12.20 1.98
C LEU A 619 9.02 -10.73 1.59
N ASP A 620 9.26 -10.50 0.31
CA ASP A 620 9.37 -9.15 -0.25
C ASP A 620 7.98 -8.54 -0.49
N ILE A 621 7.62 -7.54 0.32
CA ILE A 621 6.32 -6.86 0.27
C ILE A 621 6.47 -5.35 0.30
N THR A 622 5.44 -4.64 -0.15
CA THR A 622 5.28 -3.20 0.02
C THR A 622 3.82 -2.84 0.26
N GLY A 623 3.51 -1.56 0.48
CA GLY A 623 2.14 -1.05 0.58
C GLY A 623 1.27 -1.55 -0.59
N GLY A 624 0.05 -2.01 -0.31
CA GLY A 624 -0.82 -2.71 -1.27
C GLY A 624 -0.89 -4.23 -1.04
N ASN A 625 0.19 -4.85 -0.49
CA ASN A 625 0.13 -6.23 0.02
C ASN A 625 -0.69 -6.37 1.31
N SER A 626 -1.07 -5.29 1.95
CA SER A 626 -1.99 -5.32 3.09
C SER A 626 -3.23 -6.13 2.77
N GLY A 627 -3.55 -7.15 3.61
CA GLY A 627 -4.65 -8.09 3.42
C GLY A 627 -4.34 -9.23 2.45
N SER A 628 -3.12 -9.36 1.95
CA SER A 628 -2.74 -10.50 1.12
C SER A 628 -2.67 -11.78 1.94
N PRO A 629 -3.14 -12.92 1.40
CA PRO A 629 -2.99 -14.20 2.06
C PRO A 629 -1.53 -14.60 2.13
N VAL A 630 -1.08 -15.02 3.31
CA VAL A 630 0.13 -15.80 3.47
C VAL A 630 -0.26 -17.27 3.34
N LEU A 631 0.33 -17.96 2.36
CA LEU A 631 -0.02 -19.33 1.98
C LEU A 631 1.10 -20.31 2.33
N ASP A 632 0.72 -21.50 2.79
CA ASP A 632 1.64 -22.62 3.03
C ASP A 632 2.09 -23.29 1.73
N ALA A 633 2.93 -24.31 1.84
CA ALA A 633 3.43 -25.11 0.72
C ALA A 633 2.33 -25.77 -0.14
N ASN A 634 1.13 -25.94 0.38
CA ASN A 634 -0.03 -26.51 -0.31
C ASN A 634 -1.00 -25.45 -0.86
N GLY A 635 -0.72 -24.16 -0.66
CA GLY A 635 -1.61 -23.05 -1.04
C GLY A 635 -2.75 -22.81 -0.08
N ARG A 636 -2.61 -23.20 1.19
CA ARG A 636 -3.61 -22.99 2.25
C ARG A 636 -3.30 -21.72 3.01
N LEU A 637 -4.32 -21.00 3.43
CA LEU A 637 -4.20 -19.77 4.21
C LEU A 637 -3.66 -20.08 5.61
N ILE A 638 -2.55 -19.44 5.98
CA ILE A 638 -1.91 -19.53 7.31
C ILE A 638 -1.86 -18.19 8.03
N GLY A 639 -2.06 -17.07 7.32
CA GLY A 639 -2.06 -15.73 7.90
C GLY A 639 -2.42 -14.67 6.87
N LEU A 640 -2.58 -13.42 7.35
CA LEU A 640 -2.82 -12.24 6.52
C LEU A 640 -1.63 -11.30 6.68
N ALA A 641 -0.96 -10.96 5.60
CA ALA A 641 0.09 -9.95 5.61
C ALA A 641 -0.51 -8.56 5.93
N PHE A 642 0.13 -7.81 6.81
CA PHE A 642 -0.40 -6.49 7.13
C PHE A 642 0.65 -5.40 7.29
N ASP A 643 1.94 -5.76 7.52
CA ASP A 643 3.00 -4.77 7.75
C ASP A 643 4.38 -5.34 7.40
N GLY A 644 5.38 -4.48 7.32
CA GLY A 644 6.80 -4.80 7.32
C GLY A 644 7.44 -4.44 8.67
N ASN A 645 8.67 -4.90 8.92
CA ASN A 645 9.40 -4.53 10.11
C ASN A 645 10.18 -3.22 9.93
N TRP A 646 10.54 -2.60 11.07
CA TRP A 646 11.17 -1.28 11.11
C TRP A 646 12.60 -1.24 10.55
N GLU A 647 13.35 -2.31 10.72
CA GLU A 647 14.76 -2.38 10.39
C GLU A 647 15.01 -2.37 8.89
N ALA A 648 14.02 -2.74 8.10
CA ALA A 648 14.14 -2.85 6.65
C ALA A 648 13.21 -1.91 5.87
N MET A 649 12.87 -0.76 6.45
CA MET A 649 11.97 0.24 5.82
C MET A 649 12.50 0.81 4.49
N SER A 650 13.77 0.62 4.17
CA SER A 650 14.35 0.91 2.85
C SER A 650 14.01 -0.11 1.77
N GLY A 651 13.20 -1.13 2.09
CA GLY A 651 12.86 -2.23 1.19
C GLY A 651 12.28 -1.81 -0.15
N ASP A 652 11.56 -0.70 -0.23
CA ASP A 652 11.04 -0.19 -1.50
C ASP A 652 12.16 0.26 -2.47
N VAL A 653 13.34 0.62 -1.94
CA VAL A 653 14.51 1.06 -2.72
C VAL A 653 15.52 -0.08 -2.87
N ALA A 654 15.78 -0.82 -1.79
CA ALA A 654 16.72 -1.94 -1.76
C ALA A 654 16.28 -2.98 -0.75
N PHE A 655 16.11 -4.22 -1.21
CA PHE A 655 15.77 -5.35 -0.36
C PHE A 655 16.97 -5.77 0.49
N GLU A 656 16.73 -6.04 1.80
CA GLU A 656 17.74 -6.50 2.73
C GLU A 656 17.33 -7.85 3.32
N PRO A 657 17.83 -8.96 2.77
CA PRO A 657 17.34 -10.32 3.10
C PRO A 657 17.54 -10.71 4.57
N GLU A 658 18.59 -10.18 5.22
CA GLU A 658 18.89 -10.51 6.62
C GLU A 658 17.92 -9.82 7.60
N LEU A 659 17.37 -8.66 7.22
CA LEU A 659 16.58 -7.80 8.11
C LEU A 659 15.12 -7.66 7.70
N GLN A 660 14.81 -7.67 6.40
CA GLN A 660 13.45 -7.43 5.93
C GLN A 660 12.54 -8.61 6.24
N ARG A 661 11.44 -8.32 6.93
CA ARG A 661 10.40 -9.31 7.26
C ARG A 661 9.01 -8.74 6.98
N CYS A 662 8.17 -9.58 6.41
CA CYS A 662 6.73 -9.42 6.37
C CYS A 662 6.16 -9.82 7.73
N ILE A 663 5.28 -9.01 8.28
CA ILE A 663 4.51 -9.28 9.50
C ILE A 663 3.11 -9.74 9.08
N ALA A 664 2.70 -10.92 9.54
CA ALA A 664 1.39 -11.48 9.29
C ALA A 664 0.63 -11.77 10.58
N VAL A 665 -0.68 -11.52 10.59
CA VAL A 665 -1.54 -12.04 11.65
C VAL A 665 -1.76 -13.54 11.43
N ASP A 666 -1.60 -14.34 12.49
CA ASP A 666 -1.84 -15.80 12.43
C ASP A 666 -3.33 -16.07 12.21
N VAL A 667 -3.68 -16.87 11.21
CA VAL A 667 -5.08 -17.15 10.89
C VAL A 667 -5.80 -17.84 12.07
N ARG A 668 -5.07 -18.56 12.94
CA ARG A 668 -5.64 -19.15 14.15
C ARG A 668 -6.11 -18.10 15.13
N TYR A 669 -5.41 -16.97 15.24
CA TYR A 669 -5.86 -15.82 16.04
C TYR A 669 -7.09 -15.17 15.41
N VAL A 670 -7.11 -15.01 14.09
CA VAL A 670 -8.31 -14.52 13.37
C VAL A 670 -9.52 -15.38 13.71
N LEU A 671 -9.39 -16.70 13.53
CA LEU A 671 -10.50 -17.65 13.81
C LEU A 671 -10.87 -17.70 15.30
N PHE A 672 -9.90 -17.60 16.20
CA PHE A 672 -10.16 -17.50 17.64
C PHE A 672 -11.00 -16.27 17.99
N VAL A 673 -10.68 -15.13 17.40
CA VAL A 673 -11.45 -13.89 17.61
C VAL A 673 -12.87 -14.05 17.05
N VAL A 674 -13.04 -14.61 15.86
CA VAL A 674 -14.36 -14.85 15.26
C VAL A 674 -15.19 -15.84 16.05
N ASP A 675 -14.62 -16.96 16.47
CA ASP A 675 -15.34 -18.07 17.13
C ASP A 675 -15.48 -17.83 18.64
N LYS A 676 -14.38 -17.62 19.37
CA LYS A 676 -14.39 -17.57 20.84
C LYS A 676 -14.70 -16.18 21.37
N PHE A 677 -14.08 -15.15 20.80
CA PHE A 677 -14.32 -13.78 21.24
C PHE A 677 -15.66 -13.26 20.75
N ALA A 678 -15.95 -13.34 19.45
CA ALA A 678 -17.20 -12.85 18.87
C ALA A 678 -18.35 -13.85 18.98
N GLY A 679 -18.08 -15.15 18.93
CA GLY A 679 -19.10 -16.21 18.88
C GLY A 679 -19.88 -16.23 17.57
N CYS A 680 -19.28 -15.75 16.47
CA CYS A 680 -19.96 -15.56 15.19
C CYS A 680 -20.03 -16.88 14.40
N LYS A 681 -21.08 -17.65 14.64
CA LYS A 681 -21.32 -18.93 13.94
C LYS A 681 -21.61 -18.74 12.44
N HIS A 682 -22.17 -17.60 12.06
CA HIS A 682 -22.48 -17.28 10.67
C HIS A 682 -21.23 -17.36 9.79
N ILE A 683 -20.15 -16.70 10.21
CA ILE A 683 -18.87 -16.74 9.50
C ILE A 683 -18.25 -18.15 9.57
N MET A 684 -18.15 -18.73 10.78
CA MET A 684 -17.49 -20.01 10.99
C MET A 684 -18.10 -21.17 10.19
N SER A 685 -19.41 -21.14 9.94
CA SER A 685 -20.13 -22.19 9.21
C SER A 685 -19.80 -22.29 7.72
N GLU A 686 -19.15 -21.27 7.16
CA GLU A 686 -18.84 -21.18 5.72
C GLU A 686 -17.38 -21.49 5.40
N LEU A 687 -16.51 -21.54 6.41
CA LEU A 687 -15.08 -21.67 6.22
C LEU A 687 -14.66 -23.14 6.02
N ASP A 688 -13.81 -23.37 5.02
CA ASP A 688 -13.18 -24.65 4.78
C ASP A 688 -11.89 -24.77 5.61
N ILE A 689 -12.04 -25.29 6.84
CA ILE A 689 -10.97 -25.35 7.82
C ILE A 689 -10.35 -26.77 7.82
N VAL A 690 -9.05 -26.82 7.60
CA VAL A 690 -8.30 -28.07 7.54
C VAL A 690 -7.22 -28.16 8.63
N LYS A 691 -6.99 -29.37 9.11
CA LYS A 691 -5.89 -29.70 10.03
C LYS A 691 -5.23 -31.00 9.59
N SER A 692 -3.92 -30.98 9.40
CA SER A 692 -3.19 -32.17 9.01
C SER A 692 -3.24 -33.23 10.11
N LYS A 693 -3.49 -34.47 9.73
CA LYS A 693 -3.39 -35.62 10.69
C LYS A 693 -1.95 -35.74 11.14
N LYS A 694 -1.67 -35.69 12.45
CA LYS A 694 -0.34 -36.03 12.95
C LYS A 694 -0.02 -37.48 12.47
N LYS A 695 1.05 -37.64 11.70
CA LYS A 695 1.59 -38.98 11.50
C LYS A 695 1.97 -39.52 12.87
N ARG A 696 1.26 -40.53 13.32
CA ARG A 696 1.57 -41.28 14.55
C ARG A 696 2.89 -41.98 14.41
#